data_d2d1bc3ecda5c2f99b7a65fed4dad3e6
#
_entry.id   d2d1bc3ecda5c2f99b7a65fed4dad3e6
#
_cell.length_a   1.000
_cell.length_b   1.000
_cell.length_c   1.000
_cell.angle_alpha   90.00
_cell.angle_beta   90.00
_cell.angle_gamma   90.00
#
_symmetry.space_group_name_H-M   'P 1'
#
loop_
_entity.id
_entity.type
_entity.pdbx_description
1 polymer ?
#
loop_
_entity_poly.entity_id
_entity_poly.type
_entity_poly.pdbx_seq_one_letter_code
_entity_poly.pdbx_strand_id
1 'polypeptide(L)'
;MRARLAWVLGVLALGCASGGDNNTVVDPDSGVVPTDLGGKKDVVDVPAVDAPDVVDASDAGPPCRTTDDCVAPDLCTNAQVCRFGHCVVTGGAATCDDQVACTDDRCDATAGRCVHAPNDMRCPSGRFCVPNDVSAASGGCVAELPCELGDSTCARLQGDPCSGTWSCDPARLRCVRSSPFSCDDMDTCTMDLCMTMGTAPTCSHMGPNYQTDAMNCGACGRACMAGANQIAACVMGVCQSTCAMGWRDLDGMPGNGCECNTSMPDAPDLMFRDTNCDGIDGDAANAVFVSPRGNDANPGTREMPKRTIAAAITAARTGGATRSVYAAAGTYAESVALVAGVSIYGGYNDEDNWSRATTNLTEISSPSNVGMSAQGMQSATEVQLITVSSSPATMPGESSYAVRVLGSSGPVLLRGCTLIAGDGSDGADGADGTPGGSASGTASPCGAGGGASGSGANGVRAGAGGAAGSQAAGGAMGGAGGAGGPESSCTASCTKNNGAPGLPGGQGVNGLNGPSAEALGAFSSAGIFTANNSASGTAGTSGGGGGGGGGGGGTQVSGIRQRCGAGIFSVCSDRSGSSGGSGGGGGCAGSAGTGGRGGGGSIALTSIASQVRVESTRLQTGSGGRGGRGGSGGAGGMGAVGTASSDSGCECTGNGGRGGDGGNAGASGNGAGGPGGPSLGIVYSGELPQQTALTFSLGRSGTGGVGGRNAALGSANNGPAGLRVNAHPLN
;
A
#
# COMPACT_ATOMS: atom_id res chain seq x y z
N MET A 1 -32.56 27.09 -31.55
CA MET A 1 -31.70 28.07 -32.25
C MET A 1 -30.29 27.52 -32.16
N ARG A 2 -29.76 26.83 -33.16
CA ARG A 2 -28.89 27.27 -34.28
C ARG A 2 -27.74 28.15 -33.76
N ALA A 3 -26.43 27.83 -33.90
CA ALA A 3 -25.63 27.28 -35.01
C ALA A 3 -24.27 26.79 -34.42
N ARG A 4 -23.64 25.67 -34.77
CA ARG A 4 -22.84 25.33 -35.97
C ARG A 4 -21.61 26.23 -36.23
N LEU A 5 -20.41 25.62 -36.17
CA LEU A 5 -19.29 25.59 -37.18
C LEU A 5 -18.11 24.87 -36.52
N ALA A 6 -17.57 23.73 -36.85
CA ALA A 6 -17.07 23.05 -38.05
C ALA A 6 -15.78 23.61 -38.62
N TRP A 7 -14.89 22.66 -39.00
CA TRP A 7 -13.71 22.67 -39.89
C TRP A 7 -12.37 22.78 -39.16
N VAL A 8 -11.29 21.98 -39.45
CA VAL A 8 -10.87 21.28 -40.68
C VAL A 8 -9.88 20.17 -40.36
N LEU A 9 -9.99 19.06 -41.12
CA LEU A 9 -9.06 17.96 -41.35
C LEU A 9 -7.66 18.42 -41.84
N GLY A 10 -6.65 17.58 -41.57
CA GLY A 10 -5.39 17.54 -42.26
C GLY A 10 -4.77 16.14 -42.20
N VAL A 11 -5.12 15.31 -43.18
CA VAL A 11 -4.46 14.03 -43.53
C VAL A 11 -3.24 14.32 -44.39
N LEU A 12 -2.14 13.63 -44.15
CA LEU A 12 -1.23 13.23 -45.24
C LEU A 12 -0.42 11.99 -44.84
N ALA A 13 -0.54 11.00 -45.68
CA ALA A 13 0.12 9.70 -45.68
C ALA A 13 1.38 9.70 -46.54
N LEU A 14 2.05 8.56 -46.56
CA LEU A 14 3.13 8.04 -47.43
C LEU A 14 4.56 8.36 -46.89
N GLY A 15 5.45 7.39 -46.82
CA GLY A 15 5.77 6.31 -47.69
C GLY A 15 6.92 5.45 -47.14
N CYS A 16 6.97 4.23 -47.64
CA CYS A 16 8.00 3.23 -47.44
C CYS A 16 9.38 3.61 -47.98
N ALA A 17 10.45 3.10 -47.38
CA ALA A 17 11.49 2.28 -48.08
C ALA A 17 12.67 2.01 -47.14
N SER A 18 12.89 0.75 -46.92
CA SER A 18 14.10 -0.10 -47.06
C SER A 18 15.48 0.55 -46.99
N GLY A 19 16.36 -0.13 -46.25
CA GLY A 19 17.76 -0.24 -46.62
C GLY A 19 18.78 0.09 -45.58
N GLY A 20 19.42 -0.94 -45.06
CA GLY A 20 20.87 -1.12 -45.18
C GLY A 20 21.77 -0.49 -44.11
N ASP A 21 22.35 -1.38 -43.39
CA ASP A 21 23.79 -1.47 -43.06
C ASP A 21 24.50 -0.43 -42.20
N ASN A 22 25.10 -1.03 -41.24
CA ASN A 22 26.49 -0.85 -40.76
C ASN A 22 26.90 0.30 -39.86
N ASN A 23 27.38 -0.17 -38.76
CA ASN A 23 28.70 0.10 -38.16
C ASN A 23 28.93 1.23 -37.18
N THR A 24 29.61 0.73 -36.19
CA THR A 24 30.72 1.31 -35.39
C THR A 24 30.39 2.25 -34.26
N VAL A 25 30.62 1.69 -33.06
CA VAL A 25 31.76 1.99 -32.16
C VAL A 25 31.84 3.44 -31.68
N VAL A 26 31.76 3.65 -30.39
CA VAL A 26 32.85 4.24 -29.57
C VAL A 26 32.41 4.23 -28.08
N ASP A 27 33.18 3.49 -27.29
CA ASP A 27 33.46 3.79 -25.90
C ASP A 27 34.45 4.98 -25.87
N PRO A 28 34.54 5.84 -24.89
CA PRO A 28 35.54 5.58 -23.86
C PRO A 28 35.28 6.10 -22.44
N ASP A 29 35.92 5.36 -21.53
CA ASP A 29 36.87 5.81 -20.51
C ASP A 29 36.33 6.66 -19.35
N SER A 30 36.67 6.38 -18.16
CA SER A 30 37.94 6.23 -17.44
C SER A 30 37.63 5.86 -15.99
N GLY A 31 38.31 5.07 -15.28
CA GLY A 31 39.70 5.00 -14.97
C GLY A 31 39.84 4.99 -13.45
N VAL A 32 40.57 4.11 -12.94
CA VAL A 32 41.67 4.25 -11.98
C VAL A 32 41.88 2.96 -11.18
N VAL A 33 43.03 2.39 -11.44
CA VAL A 33 43.78 1.41 -10.63
C VAL A 33 44.73 2.23 -9.72
N PRO A 34 45.31 1.77 -8.60
CA PRO A 34 46.38 0.81 -8.66
C PRO A 34 46.52 -0.16 -7.46
N THR A 35 47.25 -1.18 -7.65
CA THR A 35 48.61 -1.72 -7.39
C THR A 35 48.60 -2.77 -6.28
N ASP A 36 49.38 -3.78 -6.23
CA ASP A 36 50.52 -4.42 -6.89
C ASP A 36 51.03 -5.52 -5.95
N LEU A 37 51.72 -6.49 -6.49
CA LEU A 37 52.72 -7.44 -5.98
C LEU A 37 52.27 -8.91 -6.14
N GLY A 38 52.71 -9.66 -7.13
CA GLY A 38 54.07 -10.08 -7.34
C GLY A 38 54.18 -11.60 -7.17
N GLY A 39 54.51 -12.33 -8.27
CA GLY A 39 54.89 -13.74 -8.15
C GLY A 39 54.72 -14.54 -9.44
N LYS A 40 55.73 -14.51 -10.30
CA LYS A 40 55.89 -15.38 -11.48
C LYS A 40 55.92 -16.86 -11.07
N LYS A 41 55.32 -17.74 -11.86
CA LYS A 41 55.96 -18.90 -12.47
C LYS A 41 55.09 -19.55 -13.56
N ASP A 42 55.75 -19.58 -14.71
CA ASP A 42 55.79 -20.59 -15.78
C ASP A 42 54.51 -21.20 -16.33
N VAL A 43 54.33 -20.81 -17.55
CA VAL A 43 53.49 -21.32 -18.65
C VAL A 43 53.87 -22.76 -18.98
N VAL A 44 52.92 -23.68 -18.99
CA VAL A 44 52.92 -24.85 -19.85
C VAL A 44 51.58 -24.82 -20.62
N ASP A 45 51.71 -24.63 -21.95
CA ASP A 45 50.60 -24.80 -22.91
C ASP A 45 50.04 -26.21 -22.80
N VAL A 46 48.75 -26.33 -22.56
CA VAL A 46 47.96 -27.53 -22.82
C VAL A 46 46.80 -27.12 -23.71
N PRO A 47 46.55 -27.81 -24.81
CA PRO A 47 45.55 -27.43 -25.78
C PRO A 47 44.15 -27.48 -25.20
N ALA A 48 43.31 -26.57 -25.66
CA ALA A 48 41.90 -26.46 -25.34
C ALA A 48 41.20 -27.81 -25.53
N VAL A 49 40.67 -28.37 -24.47
CA VAL A 49 39.72 -29.47 -24.52
C VAL A 49 38.34 -28.82 -24.58
N ASP A 50 37.64 -29.12 -25.68
CA ASP A 50 36.26 -28.71 -25.88
C ASP A 50 35.41 -29.00 -24.65
N ALA A 51 34.62 -28.05 -24.29
CA ALA A 51 33.60 -28.20 -23.24
C ALA A 51 32.68 -29.38 -23.62
N PRO A 52 32.35 -30.29 -22.68
CA PRO A 52 31.39 -31.33 -22.97
C PRO A 52 30.03 -30.72 -23.19
N ASP A 53 29.39 -31.11 -24.30
CA ASP A 53 27.99 -30.84 -24.60
C ASP A 53 27.12 -31.11 -23.39
N VAL A 54 26.26 -30.16 -23.08
CA VAL A 54 25.20 -30.31 -22.11
C VAL A 54 24.24 -31.34 -22.65
N VAL A 55 24.34 -32.58 -22.18
CA VAL A 55 23.32 -33.61 -22.46
C VAL A 55 22.01 -33.17 -21.84
N ASP A 56 21.00 -33.06 -22.70
CA ASP A 56 19.62 -32.77 -22.29
C ASP A 56 19.16 -33.82 -21.28
N ALA A 57 18.48 -33.39 -20.21
CA ALA A 57 18.04 -34.23 -19.10
C ALA A 57 17.01 -35.32 -19.50
N SER A 58 16.61 -35.39 -20.78
CA SER A 58 15.70 -36.40 -21.35
C SER A 58 16.38 -37.71 -21.74
N ASP A 59 17.74 -37.76 -21.87
CA ASP A 59 18.49 -38.95 -22.30
C ASP A 59 19.30 -39.63 -21.19
N ALA A 60 19.12 -39.24 -19.97
CA ALA A 60 19.80 -39.88 -18.84
C ALA A 60 19.15 -41.22 -18.51
N GLY A 61 19.88 -42.31 -18.75
CA GLY A 61 19.48 -43.65 -18.33
C GLY A 61 19.20 -43.76 -16.83
N PRO A 62 18.76 -44.93 -16.34
CA PRO A 62 18.39 -45.12 -14.94
C PRO A 62 19.51 -44.73 -13.98
N PRO A 63 19.20 -44.21 -12.80
CA PRO A 63 20.20 -43.76 -11.84
C PRO A 63 21.01 -44.95 -11.30
N CYS A 64 22.33 -44.75 -11.11
CA CYS A 64 23.26 -45.78 -10.63
C CYS A 64 24.30 -45.21 -9.67
N ARG A 65 24.88 -46.04 -8.83
CA ARG A 65 26.01 -45.68 -7.93
C ARG A 65 27.30 -46.37 -8.32
N THR A 66 27.17 -47.59 -8.83
CA THR A 66 28.30 -48.42 -9.32
C THR A 66 27.95 -49.00 -10.69
N THR A 67 28.95 -49.53 -11.41
CA THR A 67 28.72 -50.19 -12.70
C THR A 67 27.85 -51.48 -12.54
N ASP A 68 27.89 -52.08 -11.34
CA ASP A 68 27.08 -53.28 -11.05
C ASP A 68 25.58 -52.97 -10.94
N ASP A 69 25.20 -51.70 -10.74
CA ASP A 69 23.81 -51.27 -10.76
C ASP A 69 23.23 -51.19 -12.18
N CYS A 70 24.12 -51.21 -13.21
CA CYS A 70 23.74 -51.10 -14.62
C CYS A 70 23.67 -52.50 -15.23
N VAL A 71 22.64 -53.23 -14.93
CA VAL A 71 22.43 -54.56 -15.48
C VAL A 71 21.76 -54.40 -16.86
N ALA A 72 22.44 -54.88 -17.92
CA ALA A 72 21.82 -54.99 -19.22
C ALA A 72 20.62 -55.96 -19.13
N PRO A 73 19.43 -55.58 -19.56
CA PRO A 73 18.22 -56.37 -19.36
C PRO A 73 18.23 -57.67 -20.19
N ASP A 74 19.09 -57.80 -21.21
CA ASP A 74 19.23 -58.99 -22.05
C ASP A 74 20.60 -59.02 -22.77
N LEU A 75 20.93 -60.15 -23.42
CA LEU A 75 22.15 -60.34 -24.19
C LEU A 75 22.23 -59.47 -25.45
N CYS A 76 21.15 -58.79 -25.83
CA CYS A 76 21.03 -57.97 -26.99
C CYS A 76 21.31 -56.48 -26.73
N THR A 77 21.31 -56.08 -25.49
CA THR A 77 21.61 -54.69 -25.10
C THR A 77 23.07 -54.50 -24.84
N ASN A 78 23.57 -53.31 -25.23
CA ASN A 78 24.97 -52.97 -25.06
C ASN A 78 25.35 -52.91 -23.56
N ALA A 79 26.60 -53.27 -23.26
CA ALA A 79 27.14 -53.12 -21.91
C ALA A 79 27.03 -51.66 -21.46
N GLN A 80 26.47 -51.52 -20.27
CA GLN A 80 26.29 -50.21 -19.65
C GLN A 80 27.26 -50.05 -18.47
N VAL A 81 27.79 -48.83 -18.30
CA VAL A 81 28.61 -48.46 -17.13
C VAL A 81 28.03 -47.25 -16.46
N CYS A 82 28.18 -47.15 -15.15
CA CYS A 82 27.73 -45.99 -14.40
C CYS A 82 28.67 -44.83 -14.63
N ARG A 83 28.19 -43.74 -15.24
CA ARG A 83 28.88 -42.45 -15.35
C ARG A 83 27.99 -41.32 -14.90
N PHE A 84 28.54 -40.44 -14.08
CA PHE A 84 27.83 -39.27 -13.54
C PHE A 84 26.47 -39.58 -12.89
N GLY A 85 26.35 -40.78 -12.27
CA GLY A 85 25.14 -41.17 -11.56
C GLY A 85 24.03 -41.79 -12.43
N HIS A 86 24.31 -42.00 -13.70
CA HIS A 86 23.36 -42.66 -14.63
C HIS A 86 24.04 -43.74 -15.48
N CYS A 87 23.29 -44.75 -15.86
CA CYS A 87 23.79 -45.83 -16.68
C CYS A 87 23.92 -45.39 -18.14
N VAL A 88 25.15 -45.45 -18.68
CA VAL A 88 25.47 -45.01 -20.02
C VAL A 88 25.99 -46.22 -20.86
N VAL A 89 25.49 -46.38 -22.09
CA VAL A 89 25.90 -47.40 -23.02
C VAL A 89 27.33 -47.17 -23.51
N THR A 90 28.22 -48.18 -23.40
CA THR A 90 29.65 -48.00 -23.68
C THR A 90 30.22 -48.91 -24.81
N GLY A 91 29.39 -49.62 -25.57
CA GLY A 91 29.92 -50.52 -26.61
C GLY A 91 28.97 -50.74 -27.78
N GLY A 92 29.49 -51.22 -28.89
CA GLY A 92 28.66 -51.63 -30.02
C GLY A 92 27.81 -52.88 -29.71
N ALA A 93 26.70 -53.01 -30.44
CA ALA A 93 25.76 -54.15 -30.26
C ALA A 93 26.51 -55.49 -30.28
N ALA A 94 26.14 -56.38 -29.36
CA ALA A 94 26.65 -57.74 -29.44
C ALA A 94 26.23 -58.36 -30.78
N THR A 95 27.21 -58.79 -31.55
CA THR A 95 26.94 -59.51 -32.80
C THR A 95 26.51 -60.94 -32.44
N CYS A 96 25.28 -61.28 -32.77
CA CYS A 96 24.78 -62.67 -32.62
C CYS A 96 25.33 -63.61 -33.72
N ASP A 97 26.41 -63.29 -34.37
CA ASP A 97 27.04 -64.11 -35.40
C ASP A 97 27.64 -65.41 -34.83
N ASP A 98 27.07 -66.56 -35.16
CA ASP A 98 27.55 -67.92 -34.78
C ASP A 98 28.69 -68.42 -35.70
N GLN A 99 29.15 -67.57 -36.63
CA GLN A 99 30.19 -67.87 -37.63
C GLN A 99 29.78 -68.98 -38.60
N VAL A 100 28.51 -69.31 -38.70
CA VAL A 100 27.98 -70.25 -39.67
C VAL A 100 27.39 -69.46 -40.84
N ALA A 101 27.99 -69.48 -41.98
CA ALA A 101 27.65 -68.61 -43.11
C ALA A 101 26.22 -68.76 -43.64
N CYS A 102 25.57 -69.89 -43.34
CA CYS A 102 24.24 -70.19 -43.84
C CYS A 102 23.13 -69.95 -42.80
N THR A 103 23.43 -69.43 -41.60
CA THR A 103 22.41 -69.04 -40.60
C THR A 103 22.01 -67.57 -40.77
N ASP A 104 20.78 -67.26 -40.42
CA ASP A 104 20.28 -65.90 -40.19
C ASP A 104 20.38 -65.59 -38.72
N ASP A 105 21.44 -64.86 -38.36
CA ASP A 105 21.73 -64.52 -36.97
C ASP A 105 21.00 -63.26 -36.57
N ARG A 106 20.16 -63.36 -35.57
CA ARG A 106 19.43 -62.20 -35.04
C ARG A 106 19.34 -62.28 -33.53
N CYS A 107 19.32 -61.16 -32.93
CA CYS A 107 19.03 -61.03 -31.54
C CYS A 107 17.52 -61.04 -31.32
N ASP A 108 17.03 -61.91 -30.47
CA ASP A 108 15.66 -61.89 -29.96
C ASP A 108 15.62 -61.08 -28.67
N ALA A 109 15.26 -59.80 -28.84
CA ALA A 109 15.17 -58.86 -27.71
C ALA A 109 14.12 -59.29 -26.67
N THR A 110 13.13 -60.10 -27.07
CA THR A 110 12.07 -60.54 -26.17
C THR A 110 12.53 -61.75 -25.37
N ALA A 111 13.34 -62.64 -25.93
CA ALA A 111 13.89 -63.79 -25.26
C ALA A 111 15.27 -63.57 -24.64
N GLY A 112 15.87 -62.40 -24.87
CA GLY A 112 17.20 -62.03 -24.35
C GLY A 112 18.35 -62.93 -24.88
N ARG A 113 18.22 -63.51 -26.07
CA ARG A 113 19.18 -64.47 -26.58
C ARG A 113 19.37 -64.37 -28.11
N CYS A 114 20.52 -64.80 -28.57
CA CYS A 114 20.78 -64.93 -29.98
C CYS A 114 20.01 -66.13 -30.56
N VAL A 115 19.43 -65.94 -31.73
CA VAL A 115 18.75 -66.97 -32.51
C VAL A 115 19.47 -67.09 -33.86
N HIS A 116 19.86 -68.31 -34.20
CA HIS A 116 20.57 -68.67 -35.41
C HIS A 116 19.64 -69.58 -36.23
N ALA A 117 18.92 -69.00 -37.19
CA ALA A 117 17.95 -69.75 -37.99
C ALA A 117 18.60 -70.24 -39.28
N PRO A 118 18.58 -71.56 -39.55
CA PRO A 118 19.10 -72.09 -40.83
C PRO A 118 18.34 -71.52 -42.02
N ASN A 119 19.09 -70.99 -42.99
CA ASN A 119 18.52 -70.43 -44.22
C ASN A 119 19.16 -71.06 -45.45
N ASP A 120 18.45 -71.98 -46.09
CA ASP A 120 18.91 -72.69 -47.27
C ASP A 120 19.22 -71.75 -48.47
N MET A 121 18.62 -70.55 -48.50
CA MET A 121 18.89 -69.58 -49.55
C MET A 121 20.29 -68.93 -49.47
N ARG A 122 20.95 -69.03 -48.30
CA ARG A 122 22.34 -68.57 -48.16
C ARG A 122 23.37 -69.61 -48.66
N CYS A 123 22.89 -70.83 -48.96
CA CYS A 123 23.74 -71.87 -49.56
C CYS A 123 23.74 -71.78 -51.05
N PRO A 124 24.86 -72.15 -51.73
CA PRO A 124 24.91 -72.33 -53.20
C PRO A 124 23.83 -73.29 -53.69
N SER A 125 23.30 -73.06 -54.89
CA SER A 125 22.22 -73.86 -55.49
C SER A 125 22.54 -75.35 -55.43
N GLY A 126 21.55 -76.08 -54.84
CA GLY A 126 21.66 -77.56 -54.61
C GLY A 126 22.37 -77.95 -53.29
N ARG A 127 22.55 -76.99 -52.35
CA ARG A 127 23.07 -77.21 -51.02
C ARG A 127 22.03 -76.75 -49.94
N PHE A 128 22.04 -77.45 -48.81
CA PHE A 128 21.15 -77.21 -47.71
C PHE A 128 21.89 -76.72 -46.46
N CYS A 129 21.29 -75.86 -45.70
CA CYS A 129 21.86 -75.33 -44.47
C CYS A 129 21.69 -76.32 -43.33
N VAL A 130 22.83 -76.85 -42.83
CA VAL A 130 22.87 -77.74 -41.66
C VAL A 130 23.90 -77.20 -40.68
N PRO A 131 23.55 -76.32 -39.80
CA PRO A 131 24.50 -75.56 -38.93
C PRO A 131 25.40 -76.46 -38.07
N ASN A 132 24.96 -77.64 -37.72
CA ASN A 132 25.70 -78.56 -36.85
C ASN A 132 26.54 -79.61 -37.59
N ASP A 133 26.64 -79.51 -38.92
CA ASP A 133 27.49 -80.43 -39.66
C ASP A 133 28.93 -79.96 -39.71
N VAL A 134 29.74 -80.39 -38.76
CA VAL A 134 31.20 -80.04 -38.68
C VAL A 134 32.03 -80.59 -39.78
N SER A 135 31.47 -81.41 -40.68
CA SER A 135 32.20 -81.95 -41.85
C SER A 135 32.08 -81.10 -43.09
N ALA A 136 31.24 -80.09 -43.04
CA ALA A 136 31.04 -79.15 -44.16
C ALA A 136 32.11 -78.10 -44.26
N ALA A 137 33.06 -78.28 -45.10
CA ALA A 137 34.15 -77.27 -45.40
C ALA A 137 33.65 -75.92 -45.96
N SER A 138 32.34 -75.68 -45.92
CA SER A 138 31.69 -74.56 -46.61
C SER A 138 30.66 -73.83 -45.71
N GLY A 139 30.98 -73.63 -44.43
CA GLY A 139 30.12 -72.77 -43.55
C GLY A 139 28.70 -73.30 -43.34
N GLY A 140 28.53 -74.59 -43.12
CA GLY A 140 27.23 -75.24 -42.82
C GLY A 140 26.40 -75.68 -44.03
N CYS A 141 26.85 -75.46 -45.26
CA CYS A 141 26.15 -75.83 -46.47
C CYS A 141 26.54 -77.24 -46.96
N VAL A 142 25.66 -78.21 -46.93
CA VAL A 142 25.87 -79.56 -47.38
C VAL A 142 25.31 -79.84 -48.79
N ALA A 143 25.97 -80.66 -49.59
CA ALA A 143 25.49 -81.08 -50.93
C ALA A 143 24.26 -82.03 -50.73
N GLU A 144 23.46 -82.18 -51.79
CA GLU A 144 22.38 -83.17 -51.78
C GLU A 144 23.02 -84.57 -51.57
N LEU A 145 22.54 -85.25 -50.57
CA LEU A 145 22.98 -86.60 -50.24
C LEU A 145 22.01 -87.65 -50.89
N PRO A 146 22.48 -88.50 -51.71
CA PRO A 146 21.69 -89.64 -52.17
C PRO A 146 21.39 -90.60 -51.02
N CYS A 147 20.23 -91.19 -51.05
CA CYS A 147 19.78 -92.07 -50.00
C CYS A 147 19.14 -93.31 -50.65
N GLU A 148 19.12 -94.48 -49.90
CA GLU A 148 18.34 -95.62 -50.21
C GLU A 148 17.16 -95.78 -49.24
N LEU A 149 16.03 -96.34 -49.73
CA LEU A 149 14.87 -96.51 -48.90
C LEU A 149 15.15 -97.39 -47.69
N GLY A 150 15.06 -96.79 -46.48
CA GLY A 150 15.31 -97.54 -45.21
C GLY A 150 16.71 -97.36 -44.66
N ASP A 151 17.59 -96.61 -45.31
CA ASP A 151 18.93 -96.28 -44.78
C ASP A 151 18.92 -95.07 -43.84
N SER A 152 19.93 -94.98 -43.01
CA SER A 152 20.09 -93.87 -42.06
C SER A 152 20.85 -92.65 -42.60
N THR A 153 21.09 -92.58 -43.92
CA THR A 153 21.91 -91.57 -44.51
C THR A 153 21.35 -90.16 -44.28
N CYS A 154 20.01 -90.02 -44.36
CA CYS A 154 19.36 -88.73 -44.06
C CYS A 154 19.37 -88.39 -42.57
N ALA A 155 19.59 -89.41 -41.71
CA ALA A 155 19.69 -89.10 -40.25
C ALA A 155 20.92 -88.25 -39.91
N ARG A 156 21.96 -88.24 -40.78
CA ARG A 156 23.15 -87.39 -40.59
C ARG A 156 22.87 -85.94 -40.81
N LEU A 157 21.79 -85.63 -41.52
CA LEU A 157 21.32 -84.27 -41.78
C LEU A 157 20.32 -83.75 -40.76
N GLN A 158 19.95 -84.59 -39.78
CA GLN A 158 19.03 -84.22 -38.72
C GLN A 158 19.66 -83.09 -37.92
N GLY A 159 19.05 -81.95 -37.97
CA GLY A 159 19.39 -80.76 -37.19
C GLY A 159 18.29 -80.42 -36.20
N ASP A 160 17.96 -79.19 -36.11
CA ASP A 160 16.86 -78.67 -35.28
C ASP A 160 15.51 -79.26 -35.82
N PRO A 161 14.76 -80.02 -35.02
CA PRO A 161 13.46 -80.54 -35.39
C PRO A 161 12.42 -79.53 -35.84
N CYS A 162 12.53 -78.25 -35.38
CA CYS A 162 11.67 -77.20 -35.80
C CYS A 162 11.88 -76.81 -37.29
N SER A 163 13.00 -77.06 -37.79
CA SER A 163 13.35 -76.77 -39.20
C SER A 163 12.87 -77.87 -40.18
N GLY A 164 12.21 -78.86 -39.65
CA GLY A 164 11.76 -80.02 -40.43
C GLY A 164 12.74 -81.17 -40.32
N THR A 165 12.23 -82.43 -40.54
CA THR A 165 13.03 -83.67 -40.47
C THR A 165 13.47 -84.02 -41.85
N TRP A 166 14.67 -84.66 -41.93
CA TRP A 166 15.21 -85.15 -43.17
C TRP A 166 14.76 -86.60 -43.35
N SER A 167 14.20 -86.94 -44.51
CA SER A 167 13.79 -88.27 -44.87
C SER A 167 14.16 -88.56 -46.32
N CYS A 168 14.32 -89.83 -46.66
CA CYS A 168 14.60 -90.20 -48.02
C CYS A 168 13.31 -90.18 -48.88
N ASP A 169 13.31 -89.35 -49.95
CA ASP A 169 12.23 -89.31 -50.95
C ASP A 169 12.24 -90.57 -51.77
N PRO A 170 11.20 -91.38 -51.74
CA PRO A 170 11.17 -92.69 -52.48
C PRO A 170 11.17 -92.52 -53.98
N ALA A 171 10.80 -91.32 -54.52
CA ALA A 171 10.74 -91.07 -55.96
C ALA A 171 12.06 -90.53 -56.48
N ARG A 172 12.85 -89.82 -55.67
CA ARG A 172 14.07 -89.13 -56.05
C ARG A 172 15.34 -89.81 -55.54
N LEU A 173 15.19 -90.75 -54.60
CA LEU A 173 16.30 -91.38 -53.89
C LEU A 173 17.33 -90.41 -53.34
N ARG A 174 16.83 -89.32 -52.79
CA ARG A 174 17.61 -88.24 -52.18
C ARG A 174 16.99 -87.77 -50.83
N CYS A 175 17.82 -87.32 -49.92
CA CYS A 175 17.32 -86.77 -48.66
C CYS A 175 16.57 -85.48 -48.93
N VAL A 176 15.32 -85.46 -48.56
CA VAL A 176 14.45 -84.27 -48.62
C VAL A 176 14.06 -83.86 -47.21
N ARG A 177 14.00 -82.56 -47.03
CA ARG A 177 13.57 -82.02 -45.73
C ARG A 177 12.06 -81.84 -45.76
N SER A 178 11.38 -82.29 -44.72
CA SER A 178 9.97 -81.92 -44.51
C SER A 178 9.79 -80.42 -44.32
N SER A 179 8.60 -79.99 -44.56
CA SER A 179 8.29 -78.57 -44.22
C SER A 179 8.65 -78.25 -42.77
N PRO A 180 9.12 -77.04 -42.50
CA PRO A 180 9.31 -76.63 -41.10
C PRO A 180 8.07 -76.84 -40.27
N PHE A 181 8.26 -77.19 -39.03
CA PHE A 181 7.15 -77.37 -38.09
C PHE A 181 6.49 -76.02 -37.85
N SER A 182 5.24 -75.84 -38.23
CA SER A 182 4.49 -74.60 -38.02
C SER A 182 3.88 -74.58 -36.63
N CYS A 183 4.20 -73.58 -35.87
CA CYS A 183 3.57 -73.32 -34.56
C CYS A 183 2.53 -72.22 -34.63
N ASP A 184 2.13 -71.82 -35.81
CA ASP A 184 1.12 -70.74 -35.96
C ASP A 184 -0.21 -71.19 -35.36
N ASP A 185 -0.64 -70.61 -34.29
CA ASP A 185 -1.93 -70.88 -33.61
C ASP A 185 -3.05 -69.98 -34.15
N MET A 186 -2.75 -69.18 -35.20
CA MET A 186 -3.64 -68.19 -35.82
C MET A 186 -4.06 -67.03 -34.86
N ASP A 187 -3.40 -66.88 -33.74
CA ASP A 187 -3.54 -65.69 -32.90
C ASP A 187 -2.46 -64.69 -33.26
N THR A 188 -2.86 -63.59 -33.88
CA THR A 188 -1.92 -62.52 -34.34
C THR A 188 -1.21 -61.81 -33.17
N CYS A 189 -1.58 -62.11 -31.92
CA CYS A 189 -0.99 -61.53 -30.71
C CYS A 189 -0.03 -62.45 -30.01
N THR A 190 0.04 -63.70 -30.41
CA THR A 190 1.04 -64.64 -29.89
C THR A 190 2.30 -64.63 -30.79
N MET A 191 3.43 -64.69 -30.16
CA MET A 191 4.68 -65.01 -30.84
C MET A 191 4.82 -66.51 -30.79
N ASP A 192 4.56 -67.13 -31.94
CA ASP A 192 4.67 -68.56 -32.12
C ASP A 192 6.13 -68.96 -32.27
N LEU A 193 6.64 -69.62 -31.26
CA LEU A 193 8.01 -70.08 -31.24
C LEU A 193 8.04 -71.62 -31.18
N CYS A 194 8.69 -72.19 -32.21
CA CYS A 194 9.02 -73.59 -32.12
C CYS A 194 10.30 -73.81 -31.32
N MET A 195 10.23 -74.56 -30.27
CA MET A 195 11.37 -74.94 -29.43
C MET A 195 11.62 -76.41 -29.48
N THR A 196 12.87 -76.85 -29.35
CA THR A 196 13.24 -78.25 -29.24
C THR A 196 13.46 -78.66 -27.78
N MET A 197 12.60 -79.48 -27.26
CA MET A 197 12.85 -80.17 -26.01
C MET A 197 13.24 -81.60 -26.27
N GLY A 198 14.56 -81.87 -26.33
CA GLY A 198 15.07 -83.21 -26.70
C GLY A 198 14.99 -83.47 -28.21
N THR A 199 14.27 -84.49 -28.65
CA THR A 199 14.18 -84.94 -30.06
C THR A 199 12.89 -84.52 -30.77
N ALA A 200 11.95 -83.85 -30.02
CA ALA A 200 10.66 -83.42 -30.57
C ALA A 200 10.48 -81.92 -30.60
N PRO A 201 9.90 -81.35 -31.70
CA PRO A 201 9.54 -79.94 -31.73
C PRO A 201 8.34 -79.71 -30.81
N THR A 202 8.40 -78.60 -30.06
CA THR A 202 7.32 -78.20 -29.16
C THR A 202 7.00 -76.74 -29.44
N CYS A 203 5.74 -76.37 -29.57
CA CYS A 203 5.29 -75.01 -29.79
C CYS A 203 5.18 -74.28 -28.42
N SER A 204 5.68 -73.10 -28.42
CA SER A 204 5.45 -72.17 -27.36
C SER A 204 4.81 -70.89 -27.96
N HIS A 205 3.65 -70.57 -27.49
CA HIS A 205 2.90 -69.37 -27.88
C HIS A 205 3.05 -68.36 -26.77
N MET A 206 3.92 -67.36 -26.97
CA MET A 206 4.11 -66.30 -26.00
C MET A 206 3.29 -65.10 -26.43
N GLY A 207 2.19 -64.94 -25.79
CA GLY A 207 1.30 -63.78 -26.01
C GLY A 207 1.46 -62.70 -24.93
N PRO A 208 0.96 -61.53 -25.20
CA PRO A 208 0.89 -60.44 -24.24
C PRO A 208 0.06 -60.87 -23.02
N ASN A 209 0.41 -60.34 -21.88
CA ASN A 209 -0.40 -60.56 -20.69
C ASN A 209 -1.66 -59.64 -20.74
N TYR A 210 -2.77 -60.20 -21.22
CA TYR A 210 -4.03 -59.48 -21.35
C TYR A 210 -4.55 -58.86 -20.04
N GLN A 211 -4.01 -59.25 -18.89
CA GLN A 211 -4.39 -58.69 -17.59
C GLN A 211 -3.64 -57.39 -17.26
N THR A 212 -2.47 -57.18 -17.85
CA THR A 212 -1.60 -56.06 -17.48
C THR A 212 -1.02 -55.28 -18.67
N ASP A 213 -1.08 -55.84 -19.89
CA ASP A 213 -0.56 -55.18 -21.09
C ASP A 213 -1.55 -54.12 -21.59
N ALA A 214 -1.15 -52.85 -21.55
CA ALA A 214 -1.99 -51.76 -21.99
C ALA A 214 -2.29 -51.74 -23.50
N MET A 215 -1.47 -52.43 -24.34
CA MET A 215 -1.70 -52.53 -25.79
C MET A 215 -2.66 -53.67 -26.16
N ASN A 216 -2.86 -54.63 -25.26
CA ASN A 216 -3.64 -55.82 -25.48
C ASN A 216 -4.57 -56.11 -24.27
N CYS A 217 -5.21 -55.09 -23.74
CA CYS A 217 -5.96 -55.22 -22.49
C CYS A 217 -7.28 -55.98 -22.65
N GLY A 218 -7.38 -57.17 -21.99
CA GLY A 218 -8.53 -58.06 -22.03
C GLY A 218 -8.67 -58.83 -23.34
N ALA A 219 -8.03 -58.42 -24.42
CA ALA A 219 -8.01 -59.10 -25.72
C ALA A 219 -6.88 -58.58 -26.61
N CYS A 220 -6.50 -59.38 -27.58
CA CYS A 220 -5.53 -59.02 -28.63
C CYS A 220 -5.89 -57.72 -29.34
N GLY A 221 -4.91 -56.83 -29.47
CA GLY A 221 -5.05 -55.54 -30.19
C GLY A 221 -5.97 -54.52 -29.53
N ARG A 222 -6.48 -54.83 -28.34
CA ARG A 222 -7.31 -53.88 -27.58
C ARG A 222 -6.42 -52.97 -26.76
N ALA A 223 -5.95 -51.88 -27.40
CA ALA A 223 -5.16 -50.86 -26.72
C ALA A 223 -6.03 -49.99 -25.82
N CYS A 224 -5.55 -49.74 -24.62
CA CYS A 224 -6.13 -48.74 -23.72
C CYS A 224 -5.82 -47.33 -24.21
N MET A 225 -6.86 -46.60 -24.56
CA MET A 225 -6.74 -45.20 -24.99
C MET A 225 -6.69 -44.29 -23.77
N ALA A 226 -5.68 -43.44 -23.67
CA ALA A 226 -5.64 -42.37 -22.68
C ALA A 226 -6.21 -41.07 -23.28
N GLY A 227 -6.98 -40.36 -22.50
CA GLY A 227 -7.36 -38.96 -22.81
C GLY A 227 -6.15 -38.01 -22.68
N ALA A 228 -6.39 -36.73 -22.90
CA ALA A 228 -5.35 -35.72 -22.71
C ALA A 228 -4.81 -35.75 -21.27
N ASN A 229 -3.48 -35.75 -21.12
CA ASN A 229 -2.80 -35.73 -19.82
C ASN A 229 -3.15 -36.92 -18.89
N GLN A 230 -3.55 -38.05 -19.45
CA GLN A 230 -3.80 -39.30 -18.72
C GLN A 230 -2.78 -40.35 -19.06
N ILE A 231 -2.61 -41.30 -18.17
CA ILE A 231 -1.85 -42.52 -18.36
C ILE A 231 -2.86 -43.68 -18.39
N ALA A 232 -2.90 -44.41 -19.51
CA ALA A 232 -3.69 -45.59 -19.62
C ALA A 232 -2.94 -46.81 -19.03
N ALA A 233 -3.62 -47.61 -18.28
CA ALA A 233 -3.13 -48.86 -17.72
C ALA A 233 -4.14 -49.98 -17.93
N CYS A 234 -3.64 -51.21 -18.08
CA CYS A 234 -4.47 -52.41 -18.06
C CYS A 234 -4.43 -53.02 -16.65
N VAL A 235 -5.57 -53.10 -16.01
CA VAL A 235 -5.69 -53.68 -14.67
C VAL A 235 -6.74 -54.77 -14.69
N MET A 236 -6.31 -56.02 -14.47
CA MET A 236 -7.18 -57.23 -14.51
C MET A 236 -7.98 -57.32 -15.81
N GLY A 237 -7.35 -57.00 -16.95
CA GLY A 237 -8.00 -57.07 -18.26
C GLY A 237 -8.99 -55.96 -18.59
N VAL A 238 -9.03 -54.92 -17.76
CA VAL A 238 -9.87 -53.74 -17.94
C VAL A 238 -8.99 -52.49 -18.08
N CYS A 239 -9.27 -51.72 -19.12
CA CYS A 239 -8.60 -50.43 -19.30
C CYS A 239 -9.01 -49.46 -18.20
N GLN A 240 -8.03 -48.88 -17.52
CA GLN A 240 -8.19 -47.81 -16.57
C GLN A 240 -7.30 -46.64 -17.00
N SER A 241 -7.77 -45.45 -16.84
CA SER A 241 -6.97 -44.25 -17.05
C SER A 241 -6.85 -43.46 -15.72
N THR A 242 -5.66 -42.99 -15.43
CA THR A 242 -5.38 -42.09 -14.29
C THR A 242 -4.70 -40.85 -14.79
N CYS A 243 -4.85 -39.73 -14.09
CA CYS A 243 -4.17 -38.51 -14.45
C CYS A 243 -2.64 -38.70 -14.39
N ALA A 244 -1.94 -38.16 -15.35
CA ALA A 244 -0.49 -38.06 -15.31
C ALA A 244 -0.05 -37.22 -14.10
N MET A 245 1.19 -37.45 -13.64
CA MET A 245 1.75 -36.68 -12.52
C MET A 245 1.65 -35.18 -12.78
N GLY A 246 1.13 -34.40 -11.83
CA GLY A 246 0.91 -32.97 -11.97
C GLY A 246 -0.40 -32.59 -12.69
N TRP A 247 -1.27 -33.58 -13.00
CA TRP A 247 -2.57 -33.31 -13.62
C TRP A 247 -3.72 -33.85 -12.75
N ARG A 248 -4.89 -33.23 -12.87
CA ARG A 248 -6.10 -33.60 -12.16
C ARG A 248 -7.29 -33.60 -13.11
N ASP A 249 -8.18 -34.55 -12.94
CA ASP A 249 -9.52 -34.56 -13.54
C ASP A 249 -10.42 -33.64 -12.70
N LEU A 250 -10.85 -32.53 -13.30
CA LEU A 250 -11.61 -31.49 -12.59
C LEU A 250 -13.11 -31.77 -12.63
N ASP A 251 -13.63 -32.38 -13.71
CA ASP A 251 -15.05 -32.61 -13.90
C ASP A 251 -15.49 -34.07 -13.59
N GLY A 252 -14.54 -34.95 -13.25
CA GLY A 252 -14.79 -36.34 -12.94
C GLY A 252 -15.16 -37.17 -14.16
N MET A 253 -14.87 -36.68 -15.38
CA MET A 253 -15.16 -37.40 -16.64
C MET A 253 -13.89 -38.00 -17.24
N PRO A 254 -13.57 -39.27 -16.95
CA PRO A 254 -12.30 -39.87 -17.42
C PRO A 254 -12.14 -39.89 -18.95
N GLY A 255 -13.21 -39.68 -19.71
CA GLY A 255 -13.20 -39.80 -21.18
C GLY A 255 -12.66 -38.58 -21.92
N ASN A 256 -12.59 -37.40 -21.31
CA ASN A 256 -12.09 -36.17 -21.91
C ASN A 256 -10.64 -35.82 -21.47
N GLY A 257 -10.11 -36.55 -20.48
CA GLY A 257 -8.72 -36.39 -20.03
C GLY A 257 -8.60 -35.83 -18.62
N CYS A 258 -7.47 -35.19 -18.34
CA CYS A 258 -7.24 -34.45 -17.11
C CYS A 258 -6.93 -33.01 -17.51
N GLU A 259 -7.84 -32.09 -17.19
CA GLU A 259 -7.89 -30.73 -17.71
C GLU A 259 -6.95 -29.82 -16.95
N CYS A 260 -6.58 -30.20 -15.74
CA CYS A 260 -5.97 -29.26 -14.83
C CYS A 260 -4.54 -29.63 -14.41
N ASN A 261 -3.62 -28.70 -14.64
CA ASN A 261 -2.21 -28.85 -14.27
C ASN A 261 -1.93 -28.29 -12.86
N THR A 262 -1.75 -29.19 -11.89
CA THR A 262 -1.52 -28.84 -10.48
C THR A 262 -0.16 -28.19 -10.21
N SER A 263 0.73 -28.09 -11.20
CA SER A 263 2.04 -27.44 -11.10
C SER A 263 2.04 -26.00 -11.60
N MET A 264 0.91 -25.53 -12.16
CA MET A 264 0.81 -24.15 -12.59
C MET A 264 0.74 -23.20 -11.38
N PRO A 265 1.45 -22.07 -11.42
CA PRO A 265 1.27 -21.06 -10.37
C PRO A 265 -0.15 -20.51 -10.45
N ASP A 266 -0.79 -20.40 -9.30
CA ASP A 266 -2.08 -19.77 -9.16
C ASP A 266 -1.99 -18.57 -8.20
N ALA A 267 -2.28 -17.38 -8.72
CA ALA A 267 -2.38 -16.17 -7.92
C ALA A 267 -3.83 -15.70 -7.94
N PRO A 268 -4.42 -15.37 -6.79
CA PRO A 268 -5.80 -14.94 -6.75
C PRO A 268 -6.10 -13.82 -7.74
N ASP A 269 -7.12 -13.99 -8.58
CA ASP A 269 -7.51 -13.04 -9.61
C ASP A 269 -8.99 -12.61 -9.49
N LEU A 270 -9.43 -11.66 -10.29
CA LEU A 270 -10.84 -11.22 -10.29
C LEU A 270 -11.74 -12.07 -11.19
N MET A 271 -11.21 -13.11 -11.83
CA MET A 271 -11.95 -14.09 -12.61
C MET A 271 -12.22 -15.37 -11.81
N PHE A 272 -11.61 -15.48 -10.60
CA PHE A 272 -11.78 -16.59 -9.65
C PHE A 272 -11.42 -17.96 -10.23
N ARG A 273 -10.35 -18.02 -11.03
CA ARG A 273 -9.90 -19.24 -11.69
C ARG A 273 -8.95 -20.03 -10.79
N ASP A 274 -9.32 -21.24 -10.47
CA ASP A 274 -8.42 -22.22 -9.85
C ASP A 274 -7.56 -22.85 -10.96
N THR A 275 -6.36 -22.26 -11.21
CA THR A 275 -5.47 -22.73 -12.29
C THR A 275 -4.56 -23.87 -11.86
N ASN A 276 -4.34 -24.05 -10.55
CA ASN A 276 -3.55 -25.14 -9.96
C ASN A 276 -4.42 -26.30 -9.41
N CYS A 277 -5.75 -26.14 -9.42
CA CYS A 277 -6.75 -27.14 -9.04
C CYS A 277 -6.62 -27.65 -7.60
N ASP A 278 -6.25 -26.80 -6.71
CA ASP A 278 -6.21 -27.12 -5.27
C ASP A 278 -7.56 -26.88 -4.58
N GLY A 279 -8.55 -26.40 -5.34
CA GLY A 279 -9.93 -26.19 -4.93
C GLY A 279 -10.24 -24.80 -4.46
N ILE A 280 -9.33 -23.83 -4.68
CA ILE A 280 -9.55 -22.42 -4.43
C ILE A 280 -8.91 -21.57 -5.53
N ASP A 281 -9.32 -20.33 -5.70
CA ASP A 281 -8.61 -19.32 -6.48
C ASP A 281 -7.39 -18.87 -5.66
N GLY A 282 -6.19 -19.26 -6.07
CA GLY A 282 -4.93 -19.05 -5.38
C GLY A 282 -4.22 -20.33 -4.97
N ASP A 283 -3.06 -20.22 -4.33
CA ASP A 283 -2.23 -21.33 -3.88
C ASP A 283 -2.45 -21.62 -2.39
N ALA A 284 -3.27 -22.64 -2.11
CA ALA A 284 -3.61 -23.06 -0.74
C ALA A 284 -2.40 -23.47 0.08
N ALA A 285 -1.38 -24.07 -0.55
CA ALA A 285 -0.17 -24.54 0.14
C ALA A 285 0.71 -23.39 0.62
N ASN A 286 0.70 -22.26 -0.10
CA ASN A 286 1.49 -21.07 0.19
C ASN A 286 0.65 -19.92 0.78
N ALA A 287 -0.51 -20.21 1.36
CA ALA A 287 -1.38 -19.24 1.99
C ALA A 287 -1.44 -19.38 3.52
N VAL A 288 -1.83 -18.29 4.15
CA VAL A 288 -2.32 -18.26 5.54
C VAL A 288 -3.77 -17.83 5.52
N PHE A 289 -4.62 -18.67 6.02
CA PHE A 289 -6.07 -18.47 6.06
C PHE A 289 -6.48 -17.70 7.31
N VAL A 290 -7.39 -16.74 7.14
CA VAL A 290 -7.94 -15.93 8.24
C VAL A 290 -9.46 -15.82 8.10
N SER A 291 -10.17 -16.01 9.20
CA SER A 291 -11.62 -15.92 9.30
C SER A 291 -12.01 -15.26 10.63
N PRO A 292 -13.03 -14.40 10.70
CA PRO A 292 -13.54 -13.86 11.95
C PRO A 292 -13.98 -14.97 12.95
N ARG A 293 -14.26 -16.17 12.45
CA ARG A 293 -14.59 -17.38 13.24
C ARG A 293 -13.37 -18.15 13.71
N GLY A 294 -12.17 -17.79 13.24
CA GLY A 294 -10.92 -18.45 13.58
C GLY A 294 -10.40 -18.14 14.98
N ASN A 295 -9.16 -18.58 15.22
CA ASN A 295 -8.45 -18.32 16.47
C ASN A 295 -6.98 -17.99 16.15
N ASP A 296 -6.41 -16.95 16.76
CA ASP A 296 -5.03 -16.55 16.50
C ASP A 296 -3.98 -17.55 17.01
N ALA A 297 -4.36 -18.48 17.88
CA ALA A 297 -3.53 -19.61 18.27
C ALA A 297 -3.42 -20.70 17.18
N ASN A 298 -4.34 -20.73 16.20
CA ASN A 298 -4.35 -21.68 15.11
C ASN A 298 -3.15 -21.50 14.17
N PRO A 299 -2.76 -22.53 13.40
CA PRO A 299 -1.65 -22.42 12.43
C PRO A 299 -1.94 -21.50 11.24
N GLY A 300 -3.20 -21.26 10.89
CA GLY A 300 -3.63 -20.51 9.71
C GLY A 300 -3.81 -21.39 8.47
N THR A 301 -4.21 -22.64 8.64
CA THR A 301 -4.65 -23.54 7.54
C THR A 301 -6.12 -23.32 7.22
N ARG A 302 -6.61 -23.94 6.14
CA ARG A 302 -8.04 -23.90 5.73
C ARG A 302 -8.97 -24.35 6.86
N GLU A 303 -8.61 -25.41 7.57
CA GLU A 303 -9.40 -26.04 8.63
C GLU A 303 -9.25 -25.31 9.96
N MET A 304 -8.12 -24.65 10.17
CA MET A 304 -7.78 -23.93 11.40
C MET A 304 -7.24 -22.52 11.08
N PRO A 305 -8.11 -21.60 10.62
CA PRO A 305 -7.72 -20.25 10.24
C PRO A 305 -7.36 -19.40 11.46
N LYS A 306 -6.53 -18.38 11.24
CA LYS A 306 -6.33 -17.27 12.17
C LYS A 306 -7.62 -16.50 12.35
N ARG A 307 -7.73 -15.70 13.42
CA ARG A 307 -8.89 -14.85 13.65
C ARG A 307 -8.69 -13.43 13.13
N THR A 308 -7.49 -12.87 13.30
CA THR A 308 -7.18 -11.50 12.92
C THR A 308 -6.24 -11.47 11.71
N ILE A 309 -6.40 -10.47 10.86
CA ILE A 309 -5.53 -10.25 9.71
C ILE A 309 -4.10 -9.96 10.19
N ALA A 310 -3.92 -9.25 11.28
CA ALA A 310 -2.62 -8.97 11.88
C ALA A 310 -1.86 -10.24 12.28
N ALA A 311 -2.56 -11.22 12.89
CA ALA A 311 -1.98 -12.52 13.22
C ALA A 311 -1.65 -13.34 11.96
N ALA A 312 -2.51 -13.26 10.93
CA ALA A 312 -2.26 -13.92 9.66
C ALA A 312 -1.03 -13.34 8.93
N ILE A 313 -0.88 -12.01 8.88
CA ILE A 313 0.31 -11.34 8.34
C ILE A 313 1.58 -11.79 9.08
N THR A 314 1.50 -11.88 10.41
CA THR A 314 2.62 -12.36 11.24
C THR A 314 2.98 -13.80 10.89
N ALA A 315 2.00 -14.68 10.77
CA ALA A 315 2.18 -16.08 10.38
C ALA A 315 2.70 -16.23 8.94
N ALA A 316 2.30 -15.35 8.03
CA ALA A 316 2.73 -15.36 6.63
C ALA A 316 4.23 -15.09 6.45
N ARG A 317 4.89 -14.49 7.43
CA ARG A 317 6.33 -14.20 7.44
C ARG A 317 7.18 -15.27 8.13
N THR A 318 6.56 -16.20 8.84
CA THR A 318 7.27 -17.26 9.55
C THR A 318 7.56 -18.43 8.62
N GLY A 319 8.76 -19.01 8.69
CA GLY A 319 9.12 -20.20 7.91
C GLY A 319 9.99 -19.97 6.67
N GLY A 320 10.52 -18.76 6.46
CA GLY A 320 11.52 -18.45 5.42
C GLY A 320 10.97 -18.11 4.03
N ALA A 321 9.74 -18.48 3.72
CA ALA A 321 9.02 -18.05 2.51
C ALA A 321 7.89 -17.10 2.90
N THR A 322 7.73 -16.01 2.15
CA THR A 322 6.59 -15.10 2.32
C THR A 322 5.36 -15.72 1.70
N ARG A 323 4.30 -15.88 2.50
CA ARG A 323 3.01 -16.43 2.08
C ARG A 323 1.98 -15.32 1.93
N SER A 324 0.94 -15.55 1.14
CA SER A 324 -0.21 -14.66 1.03
C SER A 324 -1.22 -14.91 2.16
N VAL A 325 -2.05 -13.90 2.46
CA VAL A 325 -3.15 -14.01 3.42
C VAL A 325 -4.47 -14.09 2.66
N TYR A 326 -5.23 -15.16 2.88
CA TYR A 326 -6.56 -15.36 2.30
C TYR A 326 -7.62 -15.13 3.38
N ALA A 327 -8.40 -14.07 3.19
CA ALA A 327 -9.35 -13.60 4.19
C ALA A 327 -10.79 -13.97 3.82
N ALA A 328 -11.44 -14.68 4.72
CA ALA A 328 -12.85 -15.02 4.60
C ALA A 328 -13.75 -13.78 4.72
N ALA A 329 -14.96 -13.90 4.18
CA ALA A 329 -16.00 -12.92 4.35
C ALA A 329 -16.34 -12.69 5.82
N GLY A 330 -16.61 -11.44 6.15
CA GLY A 330 -16.95 -11.00 7.49
C GLY A 330 -16.23 -9.73 7.89
N THR A 331 -16.42 -9.27 9.12
CA THR A 331 -15.87 -8.02 9.62
C THR A 331 -14.70 -8.27 10.56
N TYR A 332 -13.57 -7.67 10.27
CA TYR A 332 -12.35 -7.65 11.08
C TYR A 332 -12.24 -6.29 11.76
N ALA A 333 -12.49 -6.25 13.07
CA ALA A 333 -12.49 -5.01 13.86
C ALA A 333 -11.06 -4.65 14.29
N GLU A 334 -10.20 -4.29 13.32
CA GLU A 334 -8.79 -3.98 13.55
C GLU A 334 -8.27 -2.93 12.56
N SER A 335 -7.18 -2.24 12.91
CA SER A 335 -6.38 -1.45 11.97
C SER A 335 -5.26 -2.32 11.41
N VAL A 336 -5.13 -2.39 10.10
CA VAL A 336 -4.17 -3.29 9.45
C VAL A 336 -2.91 -2.53 9.00
N ALA A 337 -1.76 -3.00 9.44
CA ALA A 337 -0.46 -2.57 8.92
C ALA A 337 0.03 -3.60 7.88
N LEU A 338 0.13 -3.18 6.62
CA LEU A 338 0.68 -4.00 5.55
C LEU A 338 2.17 -4.25 5.75
N VAL A 339 2.61 -5.39 5.29
CA VAL A 339 4.02 -5.79 5.32
C VAL A 339 4.48 -6.14 3.91
N ALA A 340 5.67 -5.65 3.55
CA ALA A 340 6.25 -5.84 2.21
C ALA A 340 6.26 -7.32 1.79
N GLY A 341 5.70 -7.60 0.62
CA GLY A 341 5.62 -8.94 0.04
C GLY A 341 4.49 -9.81 0.58
N VAL A 342 3.75 -9.40 1.62
CA VAL A 342 2.58 -10.14 2.12
C VAL A 342 1.32 -9.56 1.50
N SER A 343 0.79 -10.20 0.49
CA SER A 343 -0.46 -9.81 -0.16
C SER A 343 -1.68 -10.32 0.61
N ILE A 344 -2.78 -9.58 0.54
CA ILE A 344 -4.04 -9.90 1.24
C ILE A 344 -5.16 -9.99 0.22
N TYR A 345 -5.79 -11.14 0.15
CA TYR A 345 -6.87 -11.43 -0.77
C TYR A 345 -8.15 -11.73 0.01
N GLY A 346 -9.17 -10.92 -0.19
CA GLY A 346 -10.50 -11.13 0.35
C GLY A 346 -11.42 -11.84 -0.63
N GLY A 347 -12.69 -11.92 -0.27
CA GLY A 347 -13.73 -12.52 -1.11
C GLY A 347 -13.87 -14.02 -0.95
N TYR A 348 -13.20 -14.65 0.02
CA TYR A 348 -13.33 -16.08 0.29
C TYR A 348 -14.51 -16.37 1.22
N ASN A 349 -15.07 -17.58 1.11
CA ASN A 349 -16.12 -18.08 1.98
C ASN A 349 -15.67 -19.36 2.68
N ASP A 350 -15.32 -19.27 3.97
CA ASP A 350 -14.85 -20.40 4.78
C ASP A 350 -15.96 -21.40 5.15
N GLU A 351 -17.22 -21.09 4.88
CA GLU A 351 -18.36 -22.02 5.02
C GLU A 351 -18.64 -22.78 3.73
N ASP A 352 -18.11 -22.33 2.59
CA ASP A 352 -18.27 -22.94 1.28
C ASP A 352 -16.90 -23.25 0.68
N ASN A 353 -16.17 -24.13 1.34
CA ASN A 353 -14.85 -24.65 0.91
C ASN A 353 -13.87 -23.56 0.43
N TRP A 354 -13.92 -22.36 1.03
CA TRP A 354 -13.11 -21.21 0.64
C TRP A 354 -13.32 -20.77 -0.81
N SER A 355 -14.51 -20.99 -1.37
CA SER A 355 -14.89 -20.44 -2.67
C SER A 355 -14.74 -18.93 -2.66
N ARG A 356 -14.33 -18.33 -3.79
CA ARG A 356 -14.08 -16.91 -3.90
C ARG A 356 -15.07 -16.23 -4.83
N ALA A 357 -15.64 -15.09 -4.41
CA ALA A 357 -16.60 -14.31 -5.20
C ALA A 357 -16.64 -12.85 -4.74
N THR A 358 -17.08 -11.95 -5.61
CA THR A 358 -17.31 -10.53 -5.26
C THR A 358 -18.44 -10.31 -4.27
N THR A 359 -19.33 -11.29 -4.10
CA THR A 359 -20.44 -11.25 -3.13
C THR A 359 -20.00 -11.58 -1.71
N ASN A 360 -18.85 -12.21 -1.53
CA ASN A 360 -18.27 -12.56 -0.24
C ASN A 360 -17.55 -11.34 0.33
N LEU A 361 -18.25 -10.50 1.09
CA LEU A 361 -17.71 -9.24 1.58
C LEU A 361 -16.72 -9.45 2.72
N THR A 362 -15.46 -9.10 2.48
CA THR A 362 -14.40 -9.03 3.50
C THR A 362 -14.20 -7.58 3.89
N GLU A 363 -14.46 -7.24 5.16
CA GLU A 363 -14.39 -5.88 5.65
C GLU A 363 -13.39 -5.72 6.80
N ILE A 364 -12.46 -4.79 6.66
CA ILE A 364 -11.64 -4.26 7.74
C ILE A 364 -12.35 -3.02 8.28
N SER A 365 -12.95 -3.13 9.47
CA SER A 365 -13.60 -2.02 10.17
C SER A 365 -12.70 -1.53 11.28
N SER A 366 -11.88 -0.54 10.98
CA SER A 366 -10.89 -0.03 11.93
C SER A 366 -11.54 0.76 13.06
N PRO A 367 -11.22 0.47 14.34
CA PRO A 367 -11.64 1.27 15.46
C PRO A 367 -10.90 2.62 15.57
N SER A 368 -9.88 2.85 14.75
CA SER A 368 -9.13 4.10 14.71
C SER A 368 -9.45 4.91 13.46
N ASN A 369 -9.00 6.15 13.44
CA ASN A 369 -9.11 7.06 12.29
C ASN A 369 -8.19 6.68 11.10
N VAL A 370 -7.49 5.54 11.17
CA VAL A 370 -6.71 4.96 10.07
C VAL A 370 -7.15 3.51 9.89
N GLY A 371 -7.67 3.18 8.69
CA GLY A 371 -8.12 1.83 8.35
C GLY A 371 -6.96 0.88 8.09
N MET A 372 -6.12 1.24 7.13
CA MET A 372 -4.97 0.45 6.71
C MET A 372 -3.76 1.35 6.48
N SER A 373 -2.57 0.86 6.80
CA SER A 373 -1.32 1.58 6.58
C SER A 373 -0.26 0.70 5.92
N ALA A 374 0.54 1.29 5.04
CA ALA A 374 1.73 0.70 4.44
C ALA A 374 2.87 1.69 4.58
N GLN A 375 3.99 1.28 5.15
CA GLN A 375 5.14 2.16 5.35
C GLN A 375 6.43 1.46 4.92
N GLY A 376 7.22 2.14 4.07
CA GLY A 376 8.54 1.65 3.66
C GLY A 376 8.50 0.31 2.93
N MET A 377 7.46 0.05 2.13
CA MET A 377 7.32 -1.19 1.37
C MET A 377 8.42 -1.26 0.31
N GLN A 378 9.21 -2.32 0.30
CA GLN A 378 10.29 -2.54 -0.66
C GLN A 378 9.95 -3.64 -1.68
N SER A 379 8.94 -4.45 -1.41
CA SER A 379 8.45 -5.51 -2.30
C SER A 379 7.01 -5.25 -2.68
N ALA A 380 6.62 -5.74 -3.85
CA ALA A 380 5.24 -5.68 -4.31
C ALA A 380 4.29 -6.30 -3.27
N THR A 381 3.18 -5.63 -3.02
CA THR A 381 2.15 -6.07 -2.07
C THR A 381 0.80 -5.74 -2.66
N GLU A 382 -0.07 -6.72 -2.72
CA GLU A 382 -1.40 -6.58 -3.31
C GLU A 382 -2.49 -6.75 -2.25
N VAL A 383 -3.55 -5.96 -2.37
CA VAL A 383 -4.79 -6.09 -1.60
C VAL A 383 -5.94 -6.21 -2.58
N GLN A 384 -6.69 -7.30 -2.53
CA GLN A 384 -7.83 -7.53 -3.42
C GLN A 384 -9.11 -7.77 -2.65
N LEU A 385 -10.24 -7.26 -3.18
CA LEU A 385 -11.61 -7.52 -2.70
C LEU A 385 -11.78 -7.28 -1.19
N ILE A 386 -11.14 -6.22 -0.69
CA ILE A 386 -11.24 -5.80 0.72
C ILE A 386 -11.97 -4.45 0.78
N THR A 387 -12.98 -4.38 1.64
CA THR A 387 -13.53 -3.11 2.09
C THR A 387 -12.73 -2.65 3.30
N VAL A 388 -12.16 -1.45 3.24
CA VAL A 388 -11.43 -0.83 4.36
C VAL A 388 -12.18 0.37 4.83
N SER A 389 -12.68 0.35 6.06
CA SER A 389 -13.34 1.48 6.70
C SER A 389 -12.54 1.97 7.90
N SER A 390 -12.40 3.28 8.05
CA SER A 390 -11.83 3.93 9.23
C SER A 390 -12.92 4.60 10.06
N SER A 391 -12.74 4.62 11.39
CA SER A 391 -13.62 5.38 12.27
C SER A 391 -13.50 6.89 12.03
N PRO A 392 -14.54 7.68 12.32
CA PRO A 392 -14.44 9.12 12.36
C PRO A 392 -13.35 9.57 13.34
N ALA A 393 -12.70 10.69 13.01
CA ALA A 393 -11.75 11.32 13.91
C ALA A 393 -12.46 11.91 15.14
N THR A 394 -11.82 11.86 16.30
CA THR A 394 -12.46 12.25 17.58
C THR A 394 -11.85 13.48 18.22
N MET A 395 -10.55 13.73 18.02
CA MET A 395 -9.89 14.91 18.58
C MET A 395 -10.11 16.12 17.67
N PRO A 396 -10.32 17.33 18.25
CA PRO A 396 -10.60 18.53 17.46
C PRO A 396 -9.53 18.79 16.37
N GLY A 397 -9.97 18.91 15.12
CA GLY A 397 -9.10 19.14 13.96
C GLY A 397 -8.39 17.89 13.44
N GLU A 398 -8.65 16.71 14.00
CA GLU A 398 -8.06 15.45 13.54
C GLU A 398 -8.76 14.93 12.28
N SER A 399 -8.00 14.21 11.45
CA SER A 399 -8.46 13.68 10.17
C SER A 399 -8.63 12.17 10.20
N SER A 400 -9.49 11.64 9.33
CA SER A 400 -9.71 10.20 9.13
C SER A 400 -9.19 9.77 7.75
N TYR A 401 -8.59 8.56 7.70
CA TYR A 401 -7.92 7.98 6.52
C TYR A 401 -8.33 6.53 6.34
N ALA A 402 -8.84 6.17 5.18
CA ALA A 402 -9.09 4.74 4.93
C ALA A 402 -7.76 4.00 4.70
N VAL A 403 -6.90 4.49 3.80
CA VAL A 403 -5.59 3.88 3.51
C VAL A 403 -4.49 4.93 3.44
N ARG A 404 -3.35 4.64 4.05
CA ARG A 404 -2.13 5.48 4.00
C ARG A 404 -0.94 4.66 3.53
N VAL A 405 -0.28 5.11 2.46
CA VAL A 405 0.93 4.50 1.90
C VAL A 405 2.06 5.53 1.90
N LEU A 406 3.14 5.22 2.63
CA LEU A 406 4.21 6.18 2.91
C LEU A 406 5.58 5.57 2.56
N GLY A 407 6.38 6.30 1.77
CA GLY A 407 7.79 5.97 1.49
C GLY A 407 8.00 4.57 0.91
N SER A 408 7.10 4.12 0.04
CA SER A 408 7.09 2.75 -0.49
C SER A 408 7.65 2.73 -1.90
N SER A 409 8.85 2.15 -2.07
CA SER A 409 9.51 1.93 -3.36
C SER A 409 9.00 0.68 -4.09
N GLY A 410 8.55 -0.32 -3.33
CA GLY A 410 7.81 -1.46 -3.88
C GLY A 410 6.36 -1.08 -4.16
N PRO A 411 5.76 -1.54 -5.27
CA PRO A 411 4.40 -1.18 -5.63
C PRO A 411 3.38 -1.76 -4.65
N VAL A 412 2.43 -0.92 -4.24
CA VAL A 412 1.23 -1.32 -3.51
C VAL A 412 0.05 -1.30 -4.48
N LEU A 413 -0.56 -2.45 -4.70
CA LEU A 413 -1.69 -2.62 -5.61
C LEU A 413 -2.98 -2.82 -4.82
N LEU A 414 -3.97 -1.96 -5.05
CA LEU A 414 -5.32 -2.05 -4.48
C LEU A 414 -6.28 -2.39 -5.62
N ARG A 415 -6.83 -3.60 -5.63
CA ARG A 415 -7.65 -4.10 -6.73
C ARG A 415 -9.02 -4.58 -6.26
N GLY A 416 -10.09 -4.08 -6.85
CA GLY A 416 -11.46 -4.46 -6.49
C GLY A 416 -11.85 -4.08 -5.06
N CYS A 417 -11.16 -3.09 -4.47
CA CYS A 417 -11.35 -2.67 -3.09
C CYS A 417 -12.43 -1.59 -2.95
N THR A 418 -12.91 -1.40 -1.71
CA THR A 418 -13.69 -0.23 -1.33
C THR A 418 -13.00 0.45 -0.15
N LEU A 419 -12.60 1.71 -0.34
CA LEU A 419 -11.90 2.49 0.69
C LEU A 419 -12.86 3.54 1.25
N ILE A 420 -13.18 3.47 2.54
CA ILE A 420 -14.15 4.34 3.22
C ILE A 420 -13.46 5.07 4.35
N ALA A 421 -13.22 6.37 4.17
CA ALA A 421 -12.73 7.20 5.28
C ALA A 421 -13.90 7.72 6.11
N GLY A 422 -13.76 7.69 7.41
CA GLY A 422 -14.69 8.32 8.36
C GLY A 422 -14.69 9.85 8.26
N ASP A 423 -15.56 10.51 9.00
CA ASP A 423 -15.62 11.97 9.06
C ASP A 423 -14.37 12.55 9.72
N GLY A 424 -13.91 13.71 9.25
CA GLY A 424 -12.96 14.55 9.97
C GLY A 424 -13.66 15.25 11.15
N SER A 425 -12.93 15.47 12.25
CA SER A 425 -13.50 16.14 13.42
C SER A 425 -13.57 17.66 13.26
N ASP A 426 -14.51 18.28 13.94
CA ASP A 426 -14.63 19.75 13.96
C ASP A 426 -13.40 20.39 14.63
N GLY A 427 -13.02 21.59 14.19
CA GLY A 427 -11.99 22.38 14.82
C GLY A 427 -12.46 22.95 16.16
N ALA A 428 -11.55 23.13 17.11
CA ALA A 428 -11.88 23.73 18.40
C ALA A 428 -12.22 25.22 18.23
N ASP A 429 -13.20 25.68 18.99
CA ASP A 429 -13.56 27.08 19.07
C ASP A 429 -12.43 27.91 19.69
N GLY A 430 -12.28 29.15 19.25
CA GLY A 430 -11.46 30.16 19.87
C GLY A 430 -12.09 30.65 21.17
N ALA A 431 -11.24 30.95 22.14
CA ALA A 431 -11.70 31.49 23.42
C ALA A 431 -12.10 32.97 23.29
N ASP A 432 -13.17 33.34 23.95
CA ASP A 432 -13.60 34.74 24.06
C ASP A 432 -12.61 35.51 24.94
N GLY A 433 -12.36 36.78 24.55
CA GLY A 433 -11.55 37.71 25.33
C GLY A 433 -12.30 38.19 26.57
N THR A 434 -11.56 38.44 27.62
CA THR A 434 -12.10 39.00 28.85
C THR A 434 -12.36 40.52 28.71
N PRO A 435 -13.47 41.06 29.24
CA PRO A 435 -13.72 42.48 29.27
C PRO A 435 -12.63 43.23 30.03
N GLY A 436 -12.32 44.45 29.59
CA GLY A 436 -11.40 45.33 30.27
C GLY A 436 -12.04 45.90 31.56
N GLY A 437 -11.19 46.14 32.55
CA GLY A 437 -11.64 46.75 33.83
C GLY A 437 -12.03 48.22 33.66
N SER A 438 -13.16 48.61 34.20
CA SER A 438 -13.57 50.01 34.29
C SER A 438 -12.85 50.69 35.43
N ALA A 439 -12.52 51.98 35.26
CA ALA A 439 -11.93 52.81 36.31
C ALA A 439 -12.97 53.21 37.38
N SER A 440 -12.50 53.44 38.59
CA SER A 440 -13.33 53.95 39.71
C SER A 440 -12.63 55.12 40.37
N GLY A 441 -13.26 56.30 40.30
CA GLY A 441 -12.65 57.55 40.78
C GLY A 441 -11.34 57.85 40.09
N THR A 442 -10.28 58.09 40.83
CA THR A 442 -8.93 58.33 40.28
C THR A 442 -8.15 57.03 39.94
N ALA A 443 -8.67 55.85 40.39
CA ALA A 443 -7.97 54.59 40.19
C ALA A 443 -8.35 53.95 38.87
N SER A 444 -7.33 53.42 38.18
CA SER A 444 -7.46 52.55 36.99
C SER A 444 -6.78 51.21 37.25
N PRO A 445 -7.40 50.08 36.96
CA PRO A 445 -6.79 48.79 37.15
C PRO A 445 -5.52 48.52 36.34
N CYS A 446 -5.28 49.33 35.30
CA CYS A 446 -4.13 49.21 34.35
C CYS A 446 -3.15 50.36 34.42
N GLY A 447 -3.19 51.19 35.48
CA GLY A 447 -2.21 52.25 35.70
C GLY A 447 -2.49 53.61 35.00
N ALA A 448 -3.66 53.74 34.31
CA ALA A 448 -4.10 54.99 33.71
C ALA A 448 -4.82 55.85 34.76
N GLY A 449 -4.20 56.11 35.88
CA GLY A 449 -4.77 56.86 37.00
C GLY A 449 -5.09 58.31 36.65
N GLY A 450 -6.15 58.84 37.29
CA GLY A 450 -6.50 60.26 37.19
C GLY A 450 -5.45 61.16 37.86
N GLY A 451 -5.21 62.33 37.33
CA GLY A 451 -4.31 63.30 37.88
C GLY A 451 -4.79 63.85 39.25
N ALA A 452 -3.85 64.06 40.15
CA ALA A 452 -4.17 64.68 41.47
C ALA A 452 -4.69 66.11 41.31
N SER A 453 -5.56 66.53 42.17
CA SER A 453 -6.10 67.86 42.23
C SER A 453 -5.03 68.88 42.61
N GLY A 454 -5.08 70.06 42.03
CA GLY A 454 -4.29 71.20 42.48
C GLY A 454 -4.84 71.70 43.82
N SER A 455 -3.94 72.08 44.72
CA SER A 455 -4.32 72.68 45.99
C SER A 455 -4.64 74.14 45.83
N GLY A 456 -5.67 74.57 46.53
CA GLY A 456 -5.98 75.99 46.64
C GLY A 456 -4.86 76.76 47.38
N ALA A 457 -4.62 78.03 46.96
CA ALA A 457 -3.58 78.80 47.59
C ALA A 457 -4.03 79.42 48.93
N ASN A 458 -3.11 79.48 49.88
CA ASN A 458 -3.28 80.15 51.13
C ASN A 458 -2.75 81.64 50.99
N GLY A 459 -3.54 82.65 51.40
CA GLY A 459 -3.16 84.03 51.31
C GLY A 459 -3.04 84.51 49.82
N VAL A 460 -2.24 85.55 49.58
CA VAL A 460 -2.04 86.13 48.23
C VAL A 460 -1.09 85.26 47.41
N ARG A 461 -1.65 84.26 46.85
CA ARG A 461 -0.89 83.35 45.97
C ARG A 461 -1.79 82.83 44.88
N ALA A 462 -1.17 82.39 43.78
CA ALA A 462 -1.84 81.64 42.74
C ALA A 462 -2.11 80.19 43.24
N GLY A 463 -3.22 79.63 42.83
CA GLY A 463 -3.52 78.23 43.08
C GLY A 463 -2.51 77.28 42.38
N ALA A 464 -2.28 76.12 42.91
CA ALA A 464 -1.42 75.15 42.28
C ALA A 464 -2.12 74.52 41.07
N GLY A 465 -1.37 74.25 40.01
CA GLY A 465 -1.90 73.47 38.88
C GLY A 465 -2.20 72.02 39.29
N GLY A 466 -3.20 71.42 38.69
CA GLY A 466 -3.46 70.01 38.78
C GLY A 466 -2.41 69.19 38.08
N ALA A 467 -2.23 67.96 38.53
CA ALA A 467 -1.34 66.97 37.85
C ALA A 467 -1.96 66.45 36.55
N ALA A 468 -1.13 66.10 35.58
CA ALA A 468 -1.60 65.31 34.42
C ALA A 468 -2.07 63.92 34.82
N GLY A 469 -3.04 63.42 34.12
CA GLY A 469 -3.44 62.00 34.21
C GLY A 469 -2.36 61.08 33.69
N SER A 470 -2.32 59.85 34.24
CA SER A 470 -1.37 58.84 33.82
C SER A 470 -1.79 58.15 32.51
N GLN A 471 -0.79 57.62 31.78
CA GLN A 471 -0.98 56.77 30.62
C GLN A 471 -0.71 55.33 31.05
N ALA A 472 -1.61 54.38 30.71
CA ALA A 472 -1.31 52.95 30.79
C ALA A 472 -0.24 52.58 29.78
N ALA A 473 0.52 51.52 30.00
CA ALA A 473 1.51 51.01 29.08
C ALA A 473 0.84 50.72 27.72
N GLY A 474 1.30 51.41 26.66
CA GLY A 474 0.70 51.32 25.32
C GLY A 474 -0.71 51.92 25.17
N GLY A 475 -1.25 52.59 26.20
CA GLY A 475 -2.55 53.21 26.18
C GLY A 475 -2.57 54.62 25.62
N ALA A 476 -3.77 55.25 25.62
CA ALA A 476 -3.91 56.62 25.23
C ALA A 476 -3.25 57.57 26.23
N MET A 477 -2.88 58.77 25.76
CA MET A 477 -2.25 59.78 26.60
C MET A 477 -3.20 60.28 27.72
N GLY A 478 -2.65 60.53 28.88
CA GLY A 478 -3.36 61.17 29.96
C GLY A 478 -3.71 62.64 29.65
N GLY A 479 -4.83 63.12 30.18
CA GLY A 479 -5.24 64.50 30.05
C GLY A 479 -4.29 65.46 30.80
N ALA A 480 -4.02 66.59 30.22
CA ALA A 480 -3.21 67.61 30.93
C ALA A 480 -3.93 68.15 32.14
N GLY A 481 -3.19 68.44 33.21
CA GLY A 481 -3.72 69.06 34.41
C GLY A 481 -4.15 70.53 34.15
N GLY A 482 -5.19 70.97 34.84
CA GLY A 482 -5.67 72.34 34.79
C GLY A 482 -4.70 73.34 35.44
N ALA A 483 -4.49 74.48 34.86
CA ALA A 483 -3.68 75.55 35.45
C ALA A 483 -4.33 76.08 36.73
N GLY A 484 -3.51 76.41 37.70
CA GLY A 484 -3.98 77.02 38.93
C GLY A 484 -4.52 78.45 38.65
N GLY A 485 -5.52 78.89 39.36
CA GLY A 485 -6.07 80.21 39.24
C GLY A 485 -5.04 81.23 39.74
N PRO A 486 -4.86 82.31 39.02
CA PRO A 486 -3.99 83.37 39.45
C PRO A 486 -4.48 83.99 40.78
N GLU A 487 -3.62 84.87 41.39
CA GLU A 487 -4.01 85.53 42.65
C GLU A 487 -5.34 86.30 42.49
N SER A 488 -6.18 86.08 43.47
CA SER A 488 -7.46 86.79 43.59
C SER A 488 -7.22 88.12 44.36
N SER A 489 -7.82 89.17 43.96
CA SER A 489 -7.67 90.47 44.62
C SER A 489 -9.02 90.95 45.14
N CYS A 490 -8.99 91.58 46.35
CA CYS A 490 -10.11 92.35 46.91
C CYS A 490 -9.82 93.82 46.86
N THR A 491 -9.99 94.44 45.70
CA THR A 491 -10.01 95.90 45.48
C THR A 491 -11.50 96.32 45.35
N ALA A 492 -11.81 97.44 44.74
CA ALA A 492 -13.17 97.96 44.61
C ALA A 492 -14.16 96.98 43.90
N SER A 493 -13.69 95.94 43.25
CA SER A 493 -14.46 94.81 42.73
C SER A 493 -13.77 93.53 43.03
N CYS A 494 -14.55 92.50 43.53
CA CYS A 494 -14.02 91.20 43.78
C CYS A 494 -13.82 90.44 42.46
N THR A 495 -12.57 90.04 42.21
CA THR A 495 -12.27 89.16 41.07
C THR A 495 -11.99 87.78 41.56
N LYS A 496 -12.86 86.80 41.21
CA LYS A 496 -12.68 85.37 41.48
C LYS A 496 -11.79 84.81 40.40
N ASN A 497 -10.59 84.39 40.76
CA ASN A 497 -9.70 83.71 39.84
C ASN A 497 -9.74 82.20 40.07
N ASN A 498 -10.57 81.57 39.29
CA ASN A 498 -10.81 80.09 39.37
C ASN A 498 -9.65 79.31 38.77
N GLY A 499 -9.36 78.19 39.29
CA GLY A 499 -8.48 77.21 38.63
C GLY A 499 -9.13 76.64 37.37
N ALA A 500 -8.28 76.35 36.37
CA ALA A 500 -8.76 75.74 35.13
C ALA A 500 -9.14 74.29 35.30
N PRO A 501 -10.13 73.81 34.59
CA PRO A 501 -10.45 72.41 34.61
C PRO A 501 -9.30 71.57 34.00
N GLY A 502 -9.12 70.35 34.48
CA GLY A 502 -8.26 69.30 33.87
C GLY A 502 -8.85 68.84 32.55
N LEU A 503 -7.98 68.49 31.61
CA LEU A 503 -8.41 67.94 30.31
C LEU A 503 -8.77 66.48 30.43
N PRO A 504 -9.72 65.99 29.63
CA PRO A 504 -10.04 64.59 29.57
C PRO A 504 -8.84 63.74 29.14
N GLY A 505 -8.76 62.50 29.61
CA GLY A 505 -7.83 61.49 29.10
C GLY A 505 -8.19 61.08 27.67
N GLY A 506 -7.18 60.73 26.89
CA GLY A 506 -7.39 60.22 25.56
C GLY A 506 -8.21 58.92 25.51
N GLN A 507 -9.01 58.77 24.48
CA GLN A 507 -9.75 57.50 24.25
C GLN A 507 -8.81 56.42 23.75
N GLY A 508 -8.99 55.18 24.21
CA GLY A 508 -8.30 53.99 23.68
C GLY A 508 -8.74 53.67 22.23
N VAL A 509 -7.83 53.13 21.46
CA VAL A 509 -8.08 52.68 20.09
C VAL A 509 -8.57 51.25 20.09
N ASN A 510 -9.54 50.93 19.26
CA ASN A 510 -10.01 49.58 19.08
C ASN A 510 -8.92 48.65 18.50
N GLY A 511 -8.87 47.43 18.95
CA GLY A 511 -8.07 46.36 18.32
C GLY A 511 -8.62 45.98 16.94
N LEU A 512 -7.82 45.27 16.17
CA LEU A 512 -8.22 44.74 14.86
C LEU A 512 -8.73 43.31 14.99
N ASN A 513 -9.70 42.96 14.17
CA ASN A 513 -10.14 41.58 14.04
C ASN A 513 -9.02 40.73 13.42
N GLY A 514 -8.87 39.49 13.85
CA GLY A 514 -7.92 38.53 13.28
C GLY A 514 -8.29 38.20 11.82
N PRO A 515 -7.33 38.06 10.92
CA PRO A 515 -7.59 37.53 9.58
C PRO A 515 -7.92 36.06 9.62
N SER A 516 -8.76 35.57 8.69
CA SER A 516 -9.00 34.18 8.47
C SER A 516 -7.77 33.48 7.88
N ALA A 517 -7.56 32.18 8.24
CA ALA A 517 -6.54 31.36 7.60
C ALA A 517 -6.93 31.03 6.16
N GLU A 518 -5.95 30.55 5.39
CA GLU A 518 -6.19 29.98 4.07
C GLU A 518 -7.03 28.70 4.14
N ALA A 519 -7.69 28.33 3.02
CA ALA A 519 -8.69 27.27 2.96
C ALA A 519 -8.16 25.89 3.29
N LEU A 520 -6.91 25.57 2.97
CA LEU A 520 -6.31 24.26 3.18
C LEU A 520 -5.18 24.35 4.20
N GLY A 521 -5.06 23.34 5.04
CA GLY A 521 -3.92 23.16 5.92
C GLY A 521 -2.73 22.57 5.18
N ALA A 522 -1.77 22.02 5.90
CA ALA A 522 -0.59 21.36 5.39
C ALA A 522 -0.64 19.86 5.67
N PHE A 523 0.01 19.08 4.80
CA PHE A 523 0.31 17.67 5.05
C PHE A 523 1.76 17.53 5.52
N SER A 524 1.97 16.76 6.56
CA SER A 524 3.32 16.39 6.97
C SER A 524 3.92 15.33 6.01
N SER A 525 5.24 15.10 6.10
CA SER A 525 5.90 13.99 5.39
C SER A 525 5.35 12.60 5.77
N ALA A 526 4.66 12.50 6.91
CA ALA A 526 3.94 11.31 7.31
C ALA A 526 2.50 11.27 6.74
N GLY A 527 2.13 12.16 5.82
CA GLY A 527 0.80 12.20 5.21
C GLY A 527 -0.32 12.55 6.17
N ILE A 528 -0.01 13.24 7.27
CA ILE A 528 -1.01 13.69 8.23
C ILE A 528 -1.40 15.12 7.86
N PHE A 529 -2.69 15.34 7.64
CA PHE A 529 -3.27 16.65 7.42
C PHE A 529 -3.36 17.40 8.76
N THR A 530 -2.86 18.63 8.78
CA THR A 530 -3.04 19.59 9.87
C THR A 530 -3.70 20.83 9.30
N ALA A 531 -4.91 21.10 9.73
CA ALA A 531 -5.63 22.30 9.31
C ALA A 531 -4.93 23.56 9.83
N ASN A 532 -4.94 24.64 9.03
CA ASN A 532 -4.49 25.94 9.49
C ASN A 532 -5.41 26.47 10.57
N ASN A 533 -4.85 27.24 11.51
CA ASN A 533 -5.63 27.96 12.51
C ASN A 533 -5.80 29.41 12.03
N SER A 534 -6.96 29.99 12.26
CA SER A 534 -7.20 31.40 12.03
C SER A 534 -6.57 32.24 13.12
N ALA A 535 -6.24 33.49 12.77
CA ALA A 535 -5.56 34.37 13.70
C ALA A 535 -6.50 34.93 14.76
N SER A 536 -5.93 35.23 15.92
CA SER A 536 -6.57 35.99 16.98
C SER A 536 -6.70 37.44 16.59
N GLY A 537 -7.66 38.13 17.14
CA GLY A 537 -7.70 39.61 17.11
C GLY A 537 -6.52 40.25 17.84
N THR A 538 -6.39 41.56 17.75
CA THR A 538 -5.45 42.33 18.57
C THR A 538 -6.17 42.99 19.74
N ALA A 539 -5.47 43.17 20.87
CA ALA A 539 -6.02 43.91 21.99
C ALA A 539 -6.26 45.38 21.61
N GLY A 540 -7.32 45.97 22.11
CA GLY A 540 -7.51 47.42 22.11
C GLY A 540 -6.49 48.09 23.02
N THR A 541 -6.47 49.42 23.01
CA THR A 541 -5.63 50.20 23.92
C THR A 541 -6.44 50.77 25.08
N SER A 542 -5.80 50.90 26.23
CA SER A 542 -6.42 51.51 27.42
C SER A 542 -6.61 53.00 27.24
N GLY A 543 -7.63 53.60 27.85
CA GLY A 543 -7.85 55.01 27.92
C GLY A 543 -6.86 55.69 28.86
N GLY A 544 -6.58 56.97 28.61
CA GLY A 544 -5.77 57.77 29.50
C GLY A 544 -6.53 58.32 30.72
N GLY A 545 -5.82 58.55 31.80
CA GLY A 545 -6.43 59.22 32.96
C GLY A 545 -6.73 60.69 32.67
N GLY A 546 -7.78 61.22 33.23
CA GLY A 546 -8.10 62.66 33.18
C GLY A 546 -7.12 63.50 34.01
N GLY A 547 -6.82 64.72 33.57
CA GLY A 547 -6.04 65.63 34.35
C GLY A 547 -6.77 66.16 35.59
N GLY A 548 -6.05 66.45 36.70
CA GLY A 548 -6.62 67.08 37.83
C GLY A 548 -6.96 68.61 37.54
N GLY A 549 -8.00 69.11 38.18
CA GLY A 549 -8.35 70.51 38.12
C GLY A 549 -7.34 71.37 38.92
N GLY A 550 -7.05 72.57 38.45
CA GLY A 550 -6.24 73.60 39.19
C GLY A 550 -6.95 74.12 40.41
N GLY A 551 -6.21 74.41 41.45
CA GLY A 551 -6.71 75.08 42.62
C GLY A 551 -7.07 76.55 42.35
N GLY A 552 -8.03 77.10 43.07
CA GLY A 552 -8.40 78.51 43.03
C GLY A 552 -7.36 79.43 43.70
N GLY A 553 -7.24 80.66 43.24
CA GLY A 553 -6.37 81.66 43.84
C GLY A 553 -6.85 82.16 45.19
N GLY A 554 -5.91 82.34 46.13
CA GLY A 554 -6.20 82.84 47.47
C GLY A 554 -6.20 84.38 47.51
N THR A 555 -6.77 84.94 48.55
CA THR A 555 -6.75 86.35 48.75
C THR A 555 -6.18 86.69 50.12
N GLN A 556 -5.41 87.82 50.22
CA GLN A 556 -4.98 88.43 51.47
C GLN A 556 -5.74 89.68 51.71
N VAL A 557 -6.23 89.92 52.94
CA VAL A 557 -6.87 91.16 53.40
C VAL A 557 -5.86 91.83 54.27
N SER A 558 -5.22 92.89 53.80
CA SER A 558 -4.32 93.71 54.58
C SER A 558 -5.14 94.69 55.41
N GLY A 559 -5.20 94.44 56.72
CA GLY A 559 -5.41 95.33 57.90
C GLY A 559 -6.56 96.32 57.97
N ILE A 560 -7.31 96.54 56.87
CA ILE A 560 -8.44 97.54 56.89
C ILE A 560 -9.68 96.80 56.33
N ARG A 561 -10.76 96.81 57.11
CA ARG A 561 -12.08 96.22 56.71
C ARG A 561 -12.49 96.87 55.36
N GLN A 562 -12.31 96.20 54.28
CA GLN A 562 -12.75 96.67 52.95
C GLN A 562 -14.03 95.89 52.60
N ARG A 563 -15.07 96.59 52.21
CA ARG A 563 -16.32 95.91 51.70
C ARG A 563 -16.10 95.36 50.34
N CYS A 564 -16.17 94.08 50.15
CA CYS A 564 -16.28 93.46 48.83
C CYS A 564 -17.79 93.36 48.53
N GLY A 565 -18.29 94.18 47.62
CA GLY A 565 -19.69 94.19 47.20
C GLY A 565 -20.67 95.00 48.05
N ALA A 566 -21.80 95.40 47.52
CA ALA A 566 -22.84 96.21 48.10
C ALA A 566 -23.71 95.56 49.17
N GLY A 567 -23.16 94.73 50.05
CA GLY A 567 -23.86 94.03 51.14
C GLY A 567 -23.25 94.30 52.51
N ILE A 568 -24.07 94.52 53.55
CA ILE A 568 -23.67 94.84 54.86
C ILE A 568 -22.92 93.70 55.53
N PHE A 569 -21.62 93.91 55.91
CA PHE A 569 -20.80 93.01 56.73
C PHE A 569 -20.39 91.63 56.17
N SER A 570 -19.49 91.58 55.23
CA SER A 570 -18.61 90.37 55.04
C SER A 570 -17.20 90.81 55.52
N VAL A 571 -16.72 90.27 56.66
CA VAL A 571 -15.32 90.38 57.05
C VAL A 571 -14.55 89.29 56.28
N CYS A 572 -13.81 89.73 55.24
CA CYS A 572 -12.89 88.87 54.60
C CYS A 572 -11.65 88.73 55.51
N SER A 573 -11.40 87.56 56.05
CA SER A 573 -10.12 87.14 56.61
C SER A 573 -9.34 86.41 55.50
N ASP A 574 -7.99 86.34 55.67
CA ASP A 574 -7.18 85.54 54.72
C ASP A 574 -7.79 84.19 54.47
N ARG A 575 -8.18 83.95 53.25
CA ARG A 575 -8.86 82.66 52.89
C ARG A 575 -8.17 82.00 51.75
N SER A 576 -8.07 80.65 51.89
CA SER A 576 -7.50 79.78 50.86
C SER A 576 -8.50 79.60 49.74
N GLY A 577 -8.03 79.64 48.55
CA GLY A 577 -8.73 79.14 47.35
C GLY A 577 -9.11 77.69 47.53
N SER A 578 -10.14 77.29 46.85
CA SER A 578 -10.59 75.92 46.86
C SER A 578 -9.71 74.99 46.10
N SER A 579 -9.62 73.72 46.54
CA SER A 579 -8.91 72.64 45.80
C SER A 579 -9.62 72.33 44.50
N GLY A 580 -8.89 71.99 43.45
CA GLY A 580 -9.43 71.40 42.24
C GLY A 580 -9.99 70.00 42.45
N GLY A 581 -10.78 69.54 41.55
CA GLY A 581 -11.21 68.15 41.47
C GLY A 581 -10.13 67.20 40.97
N SER A 582 -10.10 66.00 41.43
CA SER A 582 -9.20 64.96 40.90
C SER A 582 -9.67 64.47 39.54
N GLY A 583 -8.76 64.14 38.62
CA GLY A 583 -9.08 63.50 37.36
C GLY A 583 -9.64 62.09 37.54
N GLY A 584 -10.48 61.64 36.62
CA GLY A 584 -10.97 60.26 36.55
C GLY A 584 -9.90 59.32 36.03
N GLY A 585 -9.82 58.08 36.52
CA GLY A 585 -8.97 57.05 35.96
C GLY A 585 -9.44 56.63 34.59
N GLY A 586 -8.53 56.23 33.71
CA GLY A 586 -8.84 55.68 32.38
C GLY A 586 -9.28 54.21 32.45
N GLY A 587 -10.17 53.80 31.58
CA GLY A 587 -10.58 52.40 31.39
C GLY A 587 -9.48 51.51 30.84
N CYS A 588 -9.50 50.26 31.15
CA CYS A 588 -8.51 49.26 30.71
C CYS A 588 -8.99 48.49 29.49
N ALA A 589 -8.07 48.16 28.54
CA ALA A 589 -8.39 47.31 27.42
C ALA A 589 -8.72 45.90 27.87
N GLY A 590 -9.63 45.25 27.19
CA GLY A 590 -9.92 43.82 27.35
C GLY A 590 -8.84 42.98 26.63
N SER A 591 -8.96 41.67 26.75
CA SER A 591 -8.13 40.75 25.90
C SER A 591 -8.81 40.47 24.58
N ALA A 592 -7.99 40.15 23.55
CA ALA A 592 -8.49 39.79 22.24
C ALA A 592 -9.11 38.42 22.22
N GLY A 593 -10.07 38.19 21.35
CA GLY A 593 -10.61 36.87 21.05
C GLY A 593 -9.60 36.05 20.25
N THR A 594 -9.47 34.76 20.58
CA THR A 594 -8.56 33.86 19.83
C THR A 594 -9.21 33.36 18.57
N GLY A 595 -8.38 33.04 17.53
CA GLY A 595 -8.87 32.47 16.30
C GLY A 595 -9.41 31.04 16.49
N GLY A 596 -10.41 30.64 15.73
CA GLY A 596 -10.91 29.28 15.66
C GLY A 596 -9.87 28.36 14.99
N ARG A 597 -9.84 27.10 15.41
CA ARG A 597 -9.00 26.09 14.82
C ARG A 597 -9.68 25.49 13.59
N GLY A 598 -8.84 25.00 12.60
CA GLY A 598 -9.38 24.35 11.41
C GLY A 598 -9.95 22.97 11.70
N GLY A 599 -10.90 22.55 10.89
CA GLY A 599 -11.49 21.19 10.92
C GLY A 599 -10.60 20.15 10.29
N GLY A 600 -10.68 18.89 10.74
CA GLY A 600 -9.95 17.76 10.20
C GLY A 600 -10.49 17.28 8.85
N GLY A 601 -9.66 16.59 8.08
CA GLY A 601 -10.03 16.06 6.76
C GLY A 601 -10.60 14.64 6.79
N SER A 602 -11.32 14.27 5.73
CA SER A 602 -11.67 12.88 5.42
C SER A 602 -11.00 12.48 4.11
N ILE A 603 -10.12 11.45 4.14
CA ILE A 603 -9.21 11.12 3.05
C ILE A 603 -9.24 9.62 2.78
N ALA A 604 -9.66 9.21 1.56
CA ALA A 604 -9.77 7.80 1.25
C ALA A 604 -8.40 7.15 1.01
N LEU A 605 -7.50 7.79 0.28
CA LEU A 605 -6.16 7.28 0.01
C LEU A 605 -5.11 8.38 0.15
N THR A 606 -4.08 8.12 0.94
CA THR A 606 -2.87 8.96 1.01
C THR A 606 -1.68 8.18 0.44
N SER A 607 -0.97 8.75 -0.54
CA SER A 607 0.20 8.17 -1.20
C SER A 607 1.35 9.17 -1.16
N ILE A 608 2.28 9.02 -0.23
CA ILE A 608 3.42 9.93 -0.06
C ILE A 608 4.70 9.24 -0.48
N ALA A 609 5.38 9.78 -1.50
CA ALA A 609 6.63 9.22 -2.03
C ALA A 609 6.54 7.69 -2.23
N SER A 610 5.45 7.23 -2.85
CA SER A 610 5.12 5.81 -2.92
C SER A 610 4.61 5.41 -4.30
N GLN A 611 4.91 4.19 -4.71
CA GLN A 611 4.37 3.58 -5.92
C GLN A 611 3.05 2.89 -5.57
N VAL A 612 1.93 3.46 -6.01
CA VAL A 612 0.59 2.92 -5.75
C VAL A 612 -0.15 2.72 -7.08
N ARG A 613 -0.82 1.57 -7.19
CA ARG A 613 -1.74 1.26 -8.29
C ARG A 613 -3.12 0.98 -7.71
N VAL A 614 -4.13 1.53 -8.33
CA VAL A 614 -5.52 1.38 -7.86
C VAL A 614 -6.39 0.96 -9.04
N GLU A 615 -6.97 -0.22 -8.97
CA GLU A 615 -7.72 -0.83 -10.06
C GLU A 615 -9.11 -1.26 -9.58
N SER A 616 -10.14 -0.99 -10.37
CA SER A 616 -11.53 -1.41 -10.11
C SER A 616 -11.99 -1.11 -8.67
N THR A 617 -11.53 0.01 -8.12
CA THR A 617 -11.65 0.35 -6.69
C THR A 617 -12.57 1.55 -6.49
N ARG A 618 -13.38 1.48 -5.42
CA ARG A 618 -14.25 2.58 -4.99
C ARG A 618 -13.59 3.34 -3.85
N LEU A 619 -13.46 4.65 -4.01
CA LEU A 619 -12.98 5.56 -2.97
C LEU A 619 -14.15 6.39 -2.44
N GLN A 620 -14.41 6.26 -1.15
CA GLN A 620 -15.46 6.96 -0.46
C GLN A 620 -14.89 7.73 0.72
N THR A 621 -15.34 8.98 0.90
CA THR A 621 -14.96 9.79 2.05
C THR A 621 -16.21 10.17 2.84
N GLY A 622 -16.06 10.35 4.13
CA GLY A 622 -16.96 11.10 4.98
C GLY A 622 -16.85 12.60 4.75
N SER A 623 -17.47 13.38 5.59
CA SER A 623 -17.39 14.83 5.55
C SER A 623 -16.12 15.35 6.22
N GLY A 624 -15.55 16.45 5.71
CA GLY A 624 -14.57 17.23 6.46
C GLY A 624 -15.21 17.89 7.67
N GLY A 625 -14.46 18.02 8.76
CA GLY A 625 -14.90 18.71 9.98
C GLY A 625 -15.14 20.19 9.76
N ARG A 626 -16.05 20.79 10.49
CA ARG A 626 -16.27 22.23 10.46
C ARG A 626 -15.09 22.96 11.11
N GLY A 627 -14.79 24.18 10.66
CA GLY A 627 -13.89 25.08 11.38
C GLY A 627 -14.49 25.53 12.70
N GLY A 628 -13.68 25.68 13.74
CA GLY A 628 -14.07 26.23 15.01
C GLY A 628 -14.48 27.70 14.92
N ARG A 629 -15.38 28.14 15.74
CA ARG A 629 -15.79 29.55 15.86
C ARG A 629 -14.60 30.38 16.36
N GLY A 630 -14.44 31.62 15.88
CA GLY A 630 -13.55 32.61 16.48
C GLY A 630 -14.10 33.16 17.79
N GLY A 631 -13.26 33.42 18.76
CA GLY A 631 -13.62 34.07 20.03
C GLY A 631 -13.97 35.55 19.86
N SER A 632 -14.91 36.03 20.64
CA SER A 632 -15.26 37.48 20.69
C SER A 632 -14.19 38.26 21.44
N GLY A 633 -13.80 39.43 20.95
CA GLY A 633 -12.93 40.35 21.67
C GLY A 633 -13.61 40.97 22.88
N GLY A 634 -12.89 41.14 23.97
CA GLY A 634 -13.38 41.77 25.18
C GLY A 634 -13.73 43.24 24.96
N ALA A 635 -14.83 43.69 25.59
CA ALA A 635 -15.17 45.13 25.59
C ALA A 635 -14.10 45.95 26.33
N GLY A 636 -13.85 47.18 25.90
CA GLY A 636 -13.03 48.10 26.63
C GLY A 636 -13.74 48.57 27.93
N GLY A 637 -12.97 48.80 28.99
CA GLY A 637 -13.48 49.35 30.25
C GLY A 637 -13.79 50.85 30.12
N MET A 638 -14.71 51.30 30.90
CA MET A 638 -15.06 52.72 30.95
C MET A 638 -14.10 53.52 31.82
N GLY A 639 -13.77 54.74 31.39
CA GLY A 639 -13.10 55.71 32.21
C GLY A 639 -14.03 56.27 33.30
N ALA A 640 -13.44 56.69 34.41
CA ALA A 640 -14.19 57.28 35.49
C ALA A 640 -14.36 58.80 35.26
N VAL A 641 -15.44 59.34 35.80
CA VAL A 641 -15.72 60.77 35.78
C VAL A 641 -14.78 61.49 36.75
N GLY A 642 -14.20 62.60 36.34
CA GLY A 642 -13.40 63.45 37.21
C GLY A 642 -14.27 64.09 38.28
N THR A 643 -13.70 64.29 39.47
CA THR A 643 -14.45 64.86 40.58
C THR A 643 -14.71 66.34 40.41
N ALA A 644 -15.82 66.82 40.98
CA ALA A 644 -16.12 68.22 41.02
C ALA A 644 -15.10 68.96 41.93
N SER A 645 -14.85 70.17 41.65
CA SER A 645 -14.08 71.02 42.54
C SER A 645 -14.86 71.44 43.77
N SER A 646 -14.15 71.73 44.82
CA SER A 646 -14.79 72.38 45.99
C SER A 646 -15.12 73.83 45.67
N ASP A 647 -16.23 74.28 46.26
CA ASP A 647 -16.55 75.74 46.24
C ASP A 647 -15.88 76.45 47.45
N SER A 648 -15.29 77.58 47.23
CA SER A 648 -14.64 78.29 48.29
C SER A 648 -15.65 78.92 49.30
N GLY A 649 -16.90 79.02 48.92
CA GLY A 649 -17.94 79.61 49.77
C GLY A 649 -17.70 81.11 50.09
N CYS A 650 -16.63 81.69 49.56
CA CYS A 650 -16.28 83.10 49.81
C CYS A 650 -16.31 83.87 48.52
N GLU A 651 -16.83 85.12 48.60
CA GLU A 651 -17.02 85.93 47.40
C GLU A 651 -15.73 86.33 46.66
N CYS A 652 -14.58 86.39 47.35
CA CYS A 652 -13.33 86.87 46.77
C CYS A 652 -12.23 85.75 46.62
N THR A 653 -12.51 84.54 46.81
CA THR A 653 -11.56 83.43 46.57
C THR A 653 -11.96 82.62 45.34
N GLY A 654 -10.96 82.18 44.58
CA GLY A 654 -11.21 81.41 43.39
C GLY A 654 -11.69 79.99 43.73
N ASN A 655 -12.62 79.50 42.97
CA ASN A 655 -13.03 78.11 43.02
C ASN A 655 -11.99 77.23 42.30
N GLY A 656 -11.85 76.01 42.74
CA GLY A 656 -11.02 75.03 42.00
C GLY A 656 -11.65 74.64 40.68
N GLY A 657 -10.84 74.17 39.72
CA GLY A 657 -11.30 73.62 38.48
C GLY A 657 -11.77 72.20 38.68
N ARG A 658 -12.76 71.72 37.93
CA ARG A 658 -13.18 70.33 37.89
C ARG A 658 -12.06 69.43 37.35
N GLY A 659 -11.90 68.21 37.82
CA GLY A 659 -11.02 67.17 37.21
C GLY A 659 -11.54 66.76 35.84
N GLY A 660 -10.66 66.47 34.93
CA GLY A 660 -10.98 65.89 33.63
C GLY A 660 -11.50 64.47 33.77
N ASP A 661 -12.38 64.06 32.88
CA ASP A 661 -12.86 62.68 32.85
C ASP A 661 -11.76 61.72 32.28
N GLY A 662 -11.67 60.49 32.78
CA GLY A 662 -10.83 59.42 32.19
C GLY A 662 -11.36 58.98 30.82
N GLY A 663 -10.45 58.65 29.90
CA GLY A 663 -10.81 58.08 28.61
C GLY A 663 -11.30 56.65 28.72
N ASN A 664 -12.24 56.29 27.88
CA ASN A 664 -12.65 54.86 27.75
C ASN A 664 -11.58 54.09 27.01
N ALA A 665 -11.42 52.80 27.31
CA ALA A 665 -10.59 51.89 26.52
C ALA A 665 -11.26 51.50 25.20
N GLY A 666 -10.46 51.22 24.21
CA GLY A 666 -10.94 50.58 22.97
C GLY A 666 -11.34 49.14 23.18
N ALA A 667 -12.32 48.66 22.43
CA ALA A 667 -12.68 47.26 22.40
C ALA A 667 -11.57 46.43 21.74
N SER A 668 -11.37 45.20 22.18
CA SER A 668 -10.40 44.31 21.61
C SER A 668 -10.96 43.58 20.38
N GLY A 669 -10.07 43.22 19.44
CA GLY A 669 -10.43 42.52 18.21
C GLY A 669 -10.95 41.11 18.44
N ASN A 670 -11.82 40.70 17.56
CA ASN A 670 -12.36 39.33 17.55
C ASN A 670 -11.42 38.37 16.82
N GLY A 671 -11.36 37.11 17.19
CA GLY A 671 -10.71 36.04 16.45
C GLY A 671 -11.51 35.68 15.20
N ALA A 672 -10.82 35.36 14.09
CA ALA A 672 -11.49 34.86 12.89
C ALA A 672 -11.92 33.38 13.06
N GLY A 673 -12.94 32.95 12.32
CA GLY A 673 -13.38 31.55 12.27
C GLY A 673 -12.33 30.65 11.59
N GLY A 674 -12.15 29.42 12.10
CA GLY A 674 -11.25 28.42 11.55
C GLY A 674 -11.69 27.92 10.17
N PRO A 675 -10.79 27.49 9.27
CA PRO A 675 -11.15 26.89 7.99
C PRO A 675 -11.83 25.54 8.19
N GLY A 676 -12.74 25.14 7.27
CA GLY A 676 -13.32 23.83 7.22
C GLY A 676 -12.32 22.78 6.72
N GLY A 677 -12.45 21.56 7.19
CA GLY A 677 -11.64 20.41 6.77
C GLY A 677 -11.95 19.91 5.36
N PRO A 678 -10.99 19.33 4.64
CA PRO A 678 -11.20 18.82 3.29
C PRO A 678 -11.85 17.44 3.27
N SER A 679 -12.46 17.08 2.10
CA SER A 679 -12.90 15.73 1.75
C SER A 679 -12.22 15.34 0.44
N LEU A 680 -11.22 14.43 0.52
CA LEU A 680 -10.29 14.15 -0.56
C LEU A 680 -10.27 12.65 -0.92
N GLY A 681 -10.43 12.34 -2.23
CA GLY A 681 -10.33 10.96 -2.71
C GLY A 681 -8.91 10.43 -2.59
N ILE A 682 -7.96 11.07 -3.26
CA ILE A 682 -6.53 10.72 -3.27
C ILE A 682 -5.71 11.95 -2.91
N VAL A 683 -4.79 11.78 -1.96
CA VAL A 683 -3.74 12.77 -1.67
C VAL A 683 -2.40 12.14 -2.00
N TYR A 684 -1.56 12.84 -2.75
CA TYR A 684 -0.29 12.27 -3.19
C TYR A 684 0.84 13.28 -3.25
N SER A 685 2.06 12.79 -3.00
CA SER A 685 3.31 13.50 -3.32
C SER A 685 4.16 12.66 -4.24
N GLY A 686 4.82 13.28 -5.21
CA GLY A 686 5.49 12.59 -6.30
C GLY A 686 4.53 12.23 -7.43
N GLU A 687 4.54 10.97 -7.88
CA GLU A 687 3.64 10.53 -8.95
C GLU A 687 2.21 10.30 -8.46
N LEU A 688 1.25 10.70 -9.28
CA LEU A 688 -0.15 10.34 -9.08
C LEU A 688 -0.28 8.80 -9.15
N PRO A 689 -0.92 8.14 -8.18
CA PRO A 689 -1.21 6.71 -8.26
C PRO A 689 -1.81 6.31 -9.62
N GLN A 690 -1.31 5.21 -10.20
CA GLN A 690 -1.88 4.67 -11.44
C GLN A 690 -3.32 4.24 -11.19
N GLN A 691 -4.24 4.69 -12.06
CA GLN A 691 -5.67 4.55 -11.86
C GLN A 691 -6.33 3.81 -13.04
N THR A 692 -7.10 2.76 -12.73
CA THR A 692 -7.90 2.05 -13.74
C THR A 692 -9.28 1.74 -13.16
N ALA A 693 -10.35 2.17 -13.81
CA ALA A 693 -11.74 1.91 -13.45
C ALA A 693 -12.08 2.31 -12.00
N LEU A 694 -11.73 3.54 -11.58
CA LEU A 694 -12.05 4.07 -10.25
C LEU A 694 -13.42 4.71 -10.19
N THR A 695 -14.05 4.62 -9.02
CA THR A 695 -15.26 5.39 -8.69
C THR A 695 -15.03 6.20 -7.40
N PHE A 696 -15.47 7.46 -7.43
CA PHE A 696 -15.37 8.37 -6.29
C PHE A 696 -16.74 8.71 -5.74
N SER A 697 -16.89 8.64 -4.42
CA SER A 697 -18.09 9.04 -3.67
C SER A 697 -17.65 9.90 -2.49
N LEU A 698 -17.40 11.20 -2.77
CA LEU A 698 -16.86 12.10 -1.76
C LEU A 698 -17.96 12.71 -0.91
N GLY A 699 -17.77 12.74 0.41
CA GLY A 699 -18.55 13.48 1.37
C GLY A 699 -18.48 15.00 1.15
N ARG A 700 -19.10 15.77 2.01
CA ARG A 700 -19.04 17.22 1.95
C ARG A 700 -17.71 17.72 2.53
N SER A 701 -17.17 18.81 1.99
CA SER A 701 -16.11 19.55 2.70
C SER A 701 -16.71 20.21 3.94
N GLY A 702 -15.91 20.40 4.97
CA GLY A 702 -16.28 21.14 6.16
C GLY A 702 -16.59 22.61 5.83
N THR A 703 -17.58 23.16 6.50
CA THR A 703 -17.84 24.62 6.44
C THR A 703 -16.83 25.35 7.31
N GLY A 704 -16.45 26.56 6.92
CA GLY A 704 -15.64 27.40 7.79
C GLY A 704 -16.42 27.80 9.05
N GLY A 705 -15.69 27.99 10.15
CA GLY A 705 -16.22 28.50 11.39
C GLY A 705 -16.66 29.98 11.28
N VAL A 706 -17.62 30.39 12.04
CA VAL A 706 -18.02 31.79 12.10
C VAL A 706 -17.00 32.61 12.88
N GLY A 707 -16.72 33.85 12.44
CA GLY A 707 -15.86 34.77 13.17
C GLY A 707 -16.49 35.22 14.48
N GLY A 708 -15.66 35.52 15.48
CA GLY A 708 -16.07 36.12 16.74
C GLY A 708 -16.78 37.46 16.51
N ARG A 709 -17.62 37.88 17.43
CA ARG A 709 -18.39 39.11 17.30
C ARG A 709 -18.42 39.88 18.61
N ASN A 710 -18.15 41.17 18.54
CA ASN A 710 -18.45 42.12 19.63
C ASN A 710 -19.25 43.34 19.14
N ALA A 711 -19.84 44.09 20.05
CA ALA A 711 -20.71 45.20 19.68
C ALA A 711 -19.98 46.39 19.02
N ALA A 712 -18.69 46.59 19.37
CA ALA A 712 -17.91 47.72 18.89
C ALA A 712 -17.29 47.52 17.49
N LEU A 713 -16.91 46.27 17.16
CA LEU A 713 -16.18 45.93 15.95
C LEU A 713 -16.97 45.08 14.95
N GLY A 714 -18.18 44.64 15.33
CA GLY A 714 -18.98 43.71 14.55
C GLY A 714 -18.39 42.32 14.58
N SER A 715 -18.45 41.59 13.45
CA SER A 715 -17.95 40.21 13.33
C SER A 715 -16.58 40.21 12.65
N ALA A 716 -15.70 39.33 13.11
CA ALA A 716 -14.50 38.94 12.34
C ALA A 716 -14.88 38.10 11.12
N ASN A 717 -13.92 37.82 10.25
CA ASN A 717 -14.13 37.01 9.07
C ASN A 717 -14.47 35.56 9.46
N ASN A 718 -15.40 34.98 8.72
CA ASN A 718 -15.62 33.52 8.78
C ASN A 718 -14.40 32.79 8.18
N GLY A 719 -14.16 31.60 8.64
CA GLY A 719 -13.21 30.70 7.99
C GLY A 719 -13.69 30.31 6.58
N PRO A 720 -12.79 30.02 5.65
CA PRO A 720 -13.16 29.46 4.35
C PRO A 720 -13.66 28.01 4.49
N ALA A 721 -14.46 27.56 3.52
CA ALA A 721 -14.85 26.15 3.42
C ALA A 721 -13.65 25.27 3.04
N GLY A 722 -13.66 24.02 3.42
CA GLY A 722 -12.66 23.03 3.04
C GLY A 722 -12.74 22.68 1.54
N LEU A 723 -11.73 21.94 1.07
CA LEU A 723 -11.62 21.47 -0.32
C LEU A 723 -12.35 20.15 -0.50
N ARG A 724 -12.95 19.93 -1.69
CA ARG A 724 -13.57 18.66 -2.08
C ARG A 724 -13.14 18.31 -3.50
N VAL A 725 -12.19 17.35 -3.63
CA VAL A 725 -11.64 16.93 -4.94
C VAL A 725 -11.28 15.46 -4.94
N ASN A 726 -11.31 14.84 -6.13
CA ASN A 726 -10.97 13.43 -6.32
C ASN A 726 -9.49 13.16 -6.10
N ALA A 727 -8.61 14.07 -6.51
CA ALA A 727 -7.16 13.94 -6.30
C ALA A 727 -6.55 15.31 -5.99
N HIS A 728 -5.60 15.33 -5.06
CA HIS A 728 -4.91 16.55 -4.60
C HIS A 728 -3.40 16.28 -4.51
N PRO A 729 -2.59 16.98 -5.31
CA PRO A 729 -1.14 16.90 -5.19
C PRO A 729 -0.66 17.65 -3.95
N LEU A 730 0.38 17.14 -3.33
CA LEU A 730 1.16 17.86 -2.32
C LEU A 730 2.40 18.44 -2.99
N ASN A 731 2.55 19.73 -2.88
CA ASN A 731 3.69 20.49 -3.42
C ASN A 731 4.93 20.30 -2.54
#